data_75e7dadf6d5a53a27932ff8548885011
#
_entry.id   75e7dadf6d5a53a27932ff8548885011
#
_cell.length_a   1.000
_cell.length_b   1.000
_cell.length_c   1.000
_cell.angle_alpha   90.00
_cell.angle_beta   90.00
_cell.angle_gamma   90.00
#
_symmetry.space_group_name_H-M   'P 1'
#
loop_
_entity.id
_entity.type
_entity.pdbx_description
1 polymer ?
#
loop_
_entity_poly.entity_id
_entity_poly.type
_entity_poly.pdbx_seq_one_letter_code
_entity_poly.pdbx_strand_id
1 'polypeptide(L)'
;MTIVSRRSLLQGVAALGALGGKGACANDARAAIATKPEHPASKSMTPYIGTPTSRVDGRAKVTGEAKYAGEFNAPGLTYASVVESTIPRGRIARIDTSEALRVEGVLDVLTHDNRPRMAGTDKAWKDDVAPEEGSPFRPLYDDKIMFSGQPIALVLAEEWEIARYAASLVRIEYEKQAFVTDVYKQRDQAFVVKKPDKPHGDADKAYAAADVRHEAEYFIPTEHHNPMELFASTAMWDGGGKLTVYDKTQGVQNVQRYLCSVFDKQADDVRVISPFVGGAFGAGLRPQYQVVLAVLGALALQRSVRLVLTRQQMYGLGYRPATIERLALGAKADGTLDAITHEAIAVTSQFEEFSRNDTGWAALLYKSANAKYVHRLARLDVPTSSDMRAPGAATGVYALESAMDELAVALKLDPVELRLRCYSDRDQNEDIPYTSKALRECYRQGAEAFGWNKRKAEPRSMRDGYDLVGWGMATGVWEALQVPTAARIVLGANGHAEVSCAASDIGTGTYTIMAQVAADTLGLPIENIDVKLGDSTLPQAPVEGGSWMAASASHAVAATAEEVRKELLTLAKAIKGSPLANAKLEDVVLADGKIVSKKDSSRAVSIADAMRQGAVDRIEKEKTNSFAEDSSHARNTHSAVFAEVKVDEQIGVIRVTRVVSAVAAGRILNTKTAHSQIMGSVVWGIGMALHEETVFDHKLGRIMNANIAEYHVPVNADVQDIKVIFVDEPDAMVNPLGIKGLGEIGIVGVAAAIANAVYHATGTRVRDLPITLDKLHRAA
;
A
#
# COMPACT_ATOMS: atom_id res chain seq x y z
N MET A 1 37.76 -6.36 28.07
CA MET A 1 36.83 -6.73 26.95
C MET A 1 37.61 -6.56 25.66
N THR A 2 38.05 -7.67 25.08
CA THR A 2 38.94 -7.66 23.91
C THR A 2 38.09 -7.59 22.65
N ILE A 3 38.28 -6.55 21.86
CA ILE A 3 37.60 -6.36 20.58
C ILE A 3 38.19 -7.36 19.57
N VAL A 4 37.39 -8.34 19.16
CA VAL A 4 37.73 -9.27 18.08
C VAL A 4 37.45 -8.61 16.73
N SER A 5 38.50 -8.42 15.93
CA SER A 5 38.43 -7.80 14.62
C SER A 5 37.77 -8.72 13.58
N ARG A 6 37.04 -8.12 12.62
CA ARG A 6 36.36 -8.82 11.49
C ARG A 6 37.28 -9.76 10.66
N ARG A 7 38.60 -9.63 10.76
CA ARG A 7 39.56 -10.48 10.06
C ARG A 7 39.68 -11.88 10.66
N SER A 8 39.37 -12.05 11.94
CA SER A 8 39.45 -13.34 12.63
C SER A 8 38.26 -14.26 12.35
N LEU A 9 37.13 -13.72 11.89
CA LEU A 9 35.95 -14.53 11.54
C LEU A 9 36.04 -15.19 10.15
N LEU A 10 36.79 -14.59 9.23
CA LEU A 10 36.96 -15.12 7.86
C LEU A 10 38.03 -16.23 7.76
N GLN A 11 38.89 -16.38 8.75
CA GLN A 11 39.91 -17.45 8.79
C GLN A 11 39.41 -18.75 9.44
N GLY A 12 38.27 -18.71 10.14
CA GLY A 12 37.70 -19.89 10.80
C GLY A 12 36.84 -20.79 9.90
N VAL A 13 36.42 -20.31 8.72
CA VAL A 13 35.54 -21.07 7.80
C VAL A 13 36.34 -21.87 6.74
N ALA A 14 37.63 -21.58 6.56
CA ALA A 14 38.48 -22.26 5.58
C ALA A 14 39.17 -23.54 6.09
N ALA A 15 39.01 -23.91 7.37
CA ALA A 15 39.76 -25.01 7.98
C ALA A 15 38.96 -26.31 8.24
N LEU A 16 37.72 -26.41 7.78
CA LEU A 16 36.85 -27.59 8.00
C LEU A 16 36.47 -28.35 6.71
N GLY A 17 37.18 -28.14 5.62
CA GLY A 17 36.93 -28.78 4.32
C GLY A 17 37.99 -29.74 3.79
N ALA A 18 38.87 -30.25 4.63
CA ALA A 18 39.95 -31.15 4.16
C ALA A 18 40.13 -32.36 5.08
N LEU A 19 39.25 -33.35 4.97
CA LEU A 19 39.54 -34.76 5.31
C LEU A 19 38.46 -35.69 4.72
N GLY A 20 38.84 -36.44 3.74
CA GLY A 20 38.16 -37.72 3.44
C GLY A 20 37.80 -37.98 1.97
N GLY A 21 38.60 -38.77 1.27
CA GLY A 21 38.12 -39.66 0.22
C GLY A 21 38.77 -39.53 -1.17
N LYS A 22 39.84 -40.30 -1.37
CA LYS A 22 40.44 -40.57 -2.69
C LYS A 22 39.51 -41.41 -3.57
N GLY A 23 39.34 -41.01 -4.83
CA GLY A 23 38.73 -41.84 -5.88
C GLY A 23 38.84 -41.15 -7.23
N ALA A 24 39.71 -41.67 -8.10
CA ALA A 24 40.05 -41.14 -9.41
C ALA A 24 38.90 -41.11 -10.41
N CYS A 25 38.90 -40.13 -11.29
CA CYS A 25 39.07 -40.25 -12.74
C CYS A 25 38.94 -38.86 -13.42
N ALA A 26 40.00 -38.53 -14.15
CA ALA A 26 40.01 -37.40 -15.06
C ALA A 26 39.10 -37.67 -16.29
N ASN A 27 38.44 -36.66 -16.81
CA ASN A 27 38.62 -36.14 -18.18
C ASN A 27 37.53 -35.13 -18.57
N ASP A 28 38.02 -34.12 -19.27
CA ASP A 28 37.34 -33.31 -20.29
C ASP A 28 36.16 -32.40 -19.89
N ALA A 29 36.51 -31.21 -19.40
CA ALA A 29 35.65 -30.04 -19.56
C ALA A 29 35.93 -29.35 -20.90
N ARG A 30 35.23 -29.75 -21.97
CA ARG A 30 35.03 -28.96 -23.17
C ARG A 30 33.65 -28.32 -23.14
N ALA A 31 33.63 -26.99 -23.35
CA ALA A 31 32.46 -26.14 -23.38
C ALA A 31 31.34 -26.75 -24.25
N ALA A 32 30.23 -27.10 -23.61
CA ALA A 32 28.97 -27.37 -24.31
C ALA A 32 28.30 -26.03 -24.60
N ILE A 33 28.32 -25.67 -25.88
CA ILE A 33 27.42 -24.63 -26.44
C ILE A 33 26.00 -25.12 -26.17
N ALA A 34 25.25 -24.36 -25.37
CA ALA A 34 23.86 -24.65 -25.10
C ALA A 34 23.06 -24.57 -26.40
N THR A 35 22.69 -25.71 -26.93
CA THR A 35 21.67 -25.85 -27.97
C THR A 35 20.34 -25.36 -27.39
N LYS A 36 19.68 -24.43 -28.09
CA LYS A 36 18.30 -24.01 -27.81
C LYS A 36 17.42 -25.28 -27.68
N PRO A 37 16.57 -25.36 -26.64
CA PRO A 37 15.62 -26.45 -26.57
C PRO A 37 14.65 -26.35 -27.77
N GLU A 38 14.53 -27.41 -28.54
CA GLU A 38 13.47 -27.59 -29.56
C GLU A 38 12.11 -27.49 -28.84
N HIS A 39 11.25 -26.60 -29.32
CA HIS A 39 9.88 -26.46 -28.84
C HIS A 39 9.08 -27.74 -29.14
N PRO A 40 8.48 -28.38 -28.11
CA PRO A 40 7.50 -29.44 -28.37
C PRO A 40 6.25 -28.81 -29.00
N ALA A 41 5.71 -29.50 -30.02
CA ALA A 41 4.52 -29.12 -30.75
C ALA A 41 3.33 -28.82 -29.84
N SER A 42 2.68 -27.68 -30.11
CA SER A 42 1.44 -27.10 -29.60
C SER A 42 0.59 -27.99 -28.67
N LYS A 43 0.79 -27.80 -27.35
CA LYS A 43 -0.30 -27.95 -26.39
C LYS A 43 -0.98 -26.59 -26.34
N SER A 44 -2.31 -26.53 -26.44
CA SER A 44 -3.12 -25.34 -26.17
C SER A 44 -2.59 -24.67 -24.91
N MET A 45 -2.15 -23.38 -25.02
CA MET A 45 -1.56 -22.66 -23.87
C MET A 45 -2.59 -22.60 -22.74
N THR A 46 -2.19 -23.07 -21.56
CA THR A 46 -2.97 -22.85 -20.34
C THR A 46 -3.01 -21.35 -20.09
N PRO A 47 -4.18 -20.74 -19.86
CA PRO A 47 -4.27 -19.31 -19.56
C PRO A 47 -3.35 -18.92 -18.39
N TYR A 48 -2.66 -17.80 -18.50
CA TYR A 48 -1.82 -17.27 -17.43
C TYR A 48 -2.65 -16.62 -16.32
N ILE A 49 -3.77 -15.97 -16.66
CA ILE A 49 -4.67 -15.34 -15.69
C ILE A 49 -5.26 -16.38 -14.75
N GLY A 50 -5.12 -16.16 -13.44
CA GLY A 50 -5.57 -17.06 -12.37
C GLY A 50 -4.52 -18.05 -11.91
N THR A 51 -3.35 -18.12 -12.58
CA THR A 51 -2.28 -19.05 -12.22
C THR A 51 -1.23 -18.42 -11.30
N PRO A 52 -0.46 -19.23 -10.54
CA PRO A 52 0.59 -18.74 -9.66
C PRO A 52 1.89 -18.41 -10.42
N THR A 53 1.79 -17.62 -11.49
CA THR A 53 2.95 -17.20 -12.28
C THR A 53 3.98 -16.51 -11.42
N SER A 54 5.25 -16.89 -11.53
CA SER A 54 6.34 -16.23 -10.84
C SER A 54 6.54 -14.82 -11.38
N ARG A 55 6.98 -13.90 -10.49
CA ARG A 55 7.21 -12.49 -10.89
C ARG A 55 8.20 -12.39 -12.04
N VAL A 56 7.82 -11.69 -13.11
CA VAL A 56 8.70 -11.45 -14.26
C VAL A 56 9.92 -10.58 -13.88
N ASP A 57 9.73 -9.70 -12.88
CA ASP A 57 10.74 -8.80 -12.30
C ASP A 57 11.53 -9.43 -11.14
N GLY A 58 11.18 -10.65 -10.71
CA GLY A 58 11.72 -11.26 -9.50
C GLY A 58 13.23 -11.50 -9.55
N ARG A 59 13.75 -11.95 -10.71
CA ARG A 59 15.18 -12.18 -10.88
C ARG A 59 15.98 -10.88 -10.72
N ALA A 60 15.58 -9.80 -11.39
CA ALA A 60 16.25 -8.50 -11.31
C ALA A 60 16.33 -8.00 -9.85
N LYS A 61 15.28 -8.21 -9.05
CA LYS A 61 15.24 -7.83 -7.64
C LYS A 61 16.22 -8.61 -6.76
N VAL A 62 16.35 -9.92 -6.97
CA VAL A 62 17.23 -10.77 -6.12
C VAL A 62 18.67 -10.77 -6.58
N THR A 63 18.98 -10.32 -7.80
CA THR A 63 20.35 -10.21 -8.31
C THR A 63 20.95 -8.81 -8.16
N GLY A 64 20.15 -7.80 -7.75
CA GLY A 64 20.57 -6.40 -7.65
C GLY A 64 20.57 -5.65 -8.98
N GLU A 65 19.97 -6.22 -10.03
CA GLU A 65 19.78 -5.53 -11.33
C GLU A 65 18.66 -4.49 -11.25
N ALA A 66 17.63 -4.73 -10.41
CA ALA A 66 16.59 -3.75 -10.13
C ALA A 66 17.21 -2.56 -9.39
N LYS A 67 17.03 -1.33 -9.93
CA LYS A 67 17.55 -0.11 -9.33
C LYS A 67 16.43 0.71 -8.70
N TYR A 68 16.66 1.13 -7.47
CA TYR A 68 15.77 1.98 -6.69
C TYR A 68 16.21 3.45 -6.77
N ALA A 69 15.39 4.39 -6.30
CA ALA A 69 15.58 5.83 -6.50
C ALA A 69 16.95 6.37 -6.05
N GLY A 70 17.53 5.80 -4.99
CA GLY A 70 18.85 6.16 -4.47
C GLY A 70 20.04 5.49 -5.17
N GLU A 71 19.85 4.70 -6.23
CA GLU A 71 20.92 3.89 -6.84
C GLU A 71 21.33 4.34 -8.26
N PHE A 72 20.71 5.38 -8.81
CA PHE A 72 21.03 5.91 -10.14
C PHE A 72 22.19 6.89 -10.06
N ASN A 73 23.29 6.62 -10.73
CA ASN A 73 24.52 7.42 -10.70
C ASN A 73 24.70 8.24 -11.97
N ALA A 74 25.34 9.40 -11.82
CA ALA A 74 25.79 10.26 -12.92
C ALA A 74 27.22 10.77 -12.66
N PRO A 75 27.98 11.11 -13.70
CA PRO A 75 29.25 11.80 -13.51
C PRO A 75 29.08 13.12 -12.75
N GLY A 76 29.90 13.37 -11.74
CA GLY A 76 29.83 14.60 -10.93
C GLY A 76 28.59 14.70 -10.04
N LEU A 77 27.94 13.55 -9.71
CA LEU A 77 26.86 13.50 -8.76
C LEU A 77 27.30 14.08 -7.41
N THR A 78 26.45 14.91 -6.82
CA THR A 78 26.62 15.48 -5.48
C THR A 78 25.58 14.95 -4.53
N TYR A 79 25.76 15.16 -3.24
CA TYR A 79 24.93 14.60 -2.20
C TYR A 79 24.37 15.69 -1.29
N ALA A 80 23.16 15.43 -0.81
CA ALA A 80 22.48 16.34 0.09
C ALA A 80 22.20 15.67 1.45
N SER A 81 22.19 16.47 2.53
CA SER A 81 21.77 16.06 3.86
C SER A 81 20.86 17.12 4.47
N VAL A 82 19.73 16.66 5.06
CA VAL A 82 18.73 17.55 5.68
C VAL A 82 19.14 17.89 7.12
N VAL A 83 18.96 19.16 7.49
CA VAL A 83 18.95 19.62 8.87
C VAL A 83 17.51 19.83 9.30
N GLU A 84 17.10 19.23 10.42
CA GLU A 84 15.73 19.22 10.90
C GLU A 84 15.54 20.10 12.14
N SER A 85 14.32 20.60 12.31
CA SER A 85 13.91 21.30 13.53
C SER A 85 13.88 20.35 14.72
N THR A 86 14.40 20.81 15.85
CA THR A 86 14.35 20.13 17.14
C THR A 86 13.20 20.61 18.04
N ILE A 87 12.37 21.54 17.55
CA ILE A 87 11.19 22.05 18.25
C ILE A 87 9.91 21.77 17.44
N PRO A 88 8.76 21.57 18.09
CA PRO A 88 7.51 21.29 17.40
C PRO A 88 6.80 22.54 16.88
N ARG A 89 7.06 23.73 17.45
CA ARG A 89 6.42 24.98 17.05
C ARG A 89 7.25 26.20 17.41
N GLY A 90 7.31 27.16 16.50
CA GLY A 90 8.02 28.41 16.71
C GLY A 90 8.48 29.05 15.42
N ARG A 91 9.62 29.78 15.53
CA ARG A 91 10.30 30.38 14.38
C ARG A 91 11.80 30.15 14.49
N ILE A 92 12.48 30.19 13.36
CA ILE A 92 13.92 30.24 13.31
C ILE A 92 14.34 31.67 13.59
N ALA A 93 15.07 31.90 14.70
CA ALA A 93 15.66 33.22 15.03
C ALA A 93 16.96 33.44 14.26
N ARG A 94 17.76 32.37 14.10
CA ARG A 94 19.05 32.42 13.40
C ARG A 94 19.48 31.02 12.97
N ILE A 95 20.05 30.92 11.76
CA ILE A 95 20.78 29.75 11.27
C ILE A 95 22.24 30.17 11.07
N ASP A 96 23.17 29.47 11.73
CA ASP A 96 24.61 29.67 11.53
C ASP A 96 25.17 28.47 10.76
N THR A 97 25.52 28.71 9.50
CA THR A 97 26.06 27.73 8.56
C THR A 97 27.58 27.82 8.44
N SER A 98 28.22 28.76 9.14
CA SER A 98 29.65 29.14 8.93
C SER A 98 30.62 28.00 9.20
N GLU A 99 30.32 27.11 10.18
CA GLU A 99 31.15 25.95 10.49
C GLU A 99 30.98 24.85 9.44
N ALA A 100 29.76 24.61 8.98
CA ALA A 100 29.44 23.64 7.92
C ALA A 100 30.13 24.03 6.58
N LEU A 101 30.06 25.31 6.20
CA LEU A 101 30.66 25.82 4.96
C LEU A 101 32.20 25.76 4.94
N ARG A 102 32.87 25.62 6.12
CA ARG A 102 34.33 25.45 6.19
C ARG A 102 34.81 24.04 6.00
N VAL A 103 33.90 23.06 6.00
CA VAL A 103 34.26 21.67 5.77
C VAL A 103 34.62 21.50 4.30
N GLU A 104 35.82 20.97 4.01
CA GLU A 104 36.29 20.69 2.65
C GLU A 104 35.31 19.72 1.96
N GLY A 105 34.93 20.05 0.71
CA GLY A 105 33.97 19.29 -0.07
C GLY A 105 32.48 19.68 0.15
N VAL A 106 32.18 20.62 1.06
CA VAL A 106 30.86 21.26 1.13
C VAL A 106 30.75 22.30 0.03
N LEU A 107 29.67 22.23 -0.73
CA LEU A 107 29.42 23.09 -1.90
C LEU A 107 28.52 24.28 -1.53
N ASP A 108 27.45 24.03 -0.75
CA ASP A 108 26.52 25.07 -0.30
C ASP A 108 25.68 24.57 0.88
N VAL A 109 25.02 25.50 1.58
CA VAL A 109 23.99 25.22 2.58
C VAL A 109 22.76 26.07 2.26
N LEU A 110 21.69 25.43 1.79
CA LEU A 110 20.44 26.09 1.46
C LEU A 110 19.56 26.21 2.71
N THR A 111 18.99 27.41 2.89
CA THR A 111 18.01 27.75 3.93
C THR A 111 16.84 28.48 3.30
N HIS A 112 15.89 28.94 4.10
CA HIS A 112 14.78 29.76 3.59
C HIS A 112 15.25 31.12 3.01
N ASP A 113 16.44 31.60 3.34
CA ASP A 113 16.97 32.88 2.89
C ASP A 113 17.63 32.85 1.51
N ASN A 114 18.30 31.73 1.17
CA ASN A 114 19.15 31.65 -0.03
C ASN A 114 18.73 30.57 -1.05
N ARG A 115 17.65 29.84 -0.80
CA ARG A 115 17.16 28.81 -1.71
C ARG A 115 16.70 29.36 -3.07
N PRO A 116 16.74 28.58 -4.15
CA PRO A 116 16.10 28.93 -5.42
C PRO A 116 14.61 29.24 -5.26
N ARG A 117 14.08 30.02 -6.20
CA ARG A 117 12.66 30.43 -6.20
C ARG A 117 11.74 29.22 -6.29
N MET A 118 10.68 29.23 -5.51
CA MET A 118 9.55 28.31 -5.55
C MET A 118 8.22 29.07 -5.62
N ALA A 119 7.16 28.40 -6.07
CA ALA A 119 5.83 28.98 -6.17
C ALA A 119 5.31 29.47 -4.81
N GLY A 120 4.62 30.63 -4.82
CA GLY A 120 4.09 31.30 -3.62
C GLY A 120 2.65 30.94 -3.27
N THR A 121 1.90 30.25 -4.10
CA THR A 121 0.48 29.95 -3.90
C THR A 121 0.25 28.51 -3.41
N ASP A 122 -0.72 28.29 -2.54
CA ASP A 122 -1.06 26.95 -2.04
C ASP A 122 -1.43 25.99 -3.18
N LYS A 123 -2.11 26.48 -4.20
CA LYS A 123 -2.52 25.71 -5.37
C LYS A 123 -1.33 25.01 -6.06
N ALA A 124 -0.19 25.68 -6.14
CA ALA A 124 1.01 25.10 -6.77
C ALA A 124 1.64 23.95 -5.97
N TRP A 125 1.32 23.84 -4.69
CA TRP A 125 1.82 22.83 -3.76
C TRP A 125 0.83 21.71 -3.49
N LYS A 126 -0.38 21.76 -4.09
CA LYS A 126 -1.34 20.65 -4.01
C LYS A 126 -1.06 19.65 -5.12
N ASP A 127 -0.80 18.43 -4.71
CA ASP A 127 -0.70 17.25 -5.58
C ASP A 127 -2.08 16.62 -5.81
N ASP A 128 -2.17 15.57 -6.63
CA ASP A 128 -3.44 14.95 -7.05
C ASP A 128 -4.26 14.36 -5.88
N VAL A 129 -3.64 14.06 -4.75
CA VAL A 129 -4.25 13.45 -3.56
C VAL A 129 -4.11 14.31 -2.30
N ALA A 130 -3.72 15.58 -2.49
CA ALA A 130 -3.63 16.52 -1.37
C ALA A 130 -5.00 16.79 -0.75
N PRO A 131 -5.09 17.00 0.58
CA PRO A 131 -6.31 17.44 1.25
C PRO A 131 -6.92 18.69 0.58
N GLU A 132 -8.24 18.74 0.51
CA GLU A 132 -8.95 19.91 -0.06
C GLU A 132 -8.73 21.17 0.79
N GLU A 133 -8.70 21.02 2.11
CA GLU A 133 -8.63 22.09 3.07
C GLU A 133 -7.23 22.27 3.69
N GLY A 134 -6.87 23.52 3.93
CA GLY A 134 -5.57 23.88 4.51
C GLY A 134 -4.49 24.15 3.48
N SER A 135 -3.30 24.50 4.00
CA SER A 135 -2.11 24.86 3.23
C SER A 135 -1.10 23.73 3.26
N PRO A 136 -0.64 23.22 2.10
CA PRO A 136 0.38 22.18 2.06
C PRO A 136 1.68 22.62 2.70
N PHE A 137 2.42 21.67 3.30
CA PHE A 137 3.75 21.92 3.81
C PHE A 137 4.73 22.29 2.68
N ARG A 138 5.57 23.31 2.92
CA ARG A 138 6.55 23.83 1.97
C ARG A 138 7.94 23.83 2.61
N PRO A 139 8.83 22.90 2.23
CA PRO A 139 10.18 22.82 2.82
C PRO A 139 11.01 24.06 2.48
N LEU A 140 11.75 24.57 3.45
CA LEU A 140 12.60 25.78 3.33
C LEU A 140 11.86 27.02 2.80
N TYR A 141 10.56 27.13 3.04
CA TYR A 141 9.77 28.22 2.46
C TYR A 141 9.91 29.53 3.24
N ASP A 142 9.79 29.45 4.55
CA ASP A 142 9.92 30.58 5.49
C ASP A 142 10.59 30.13 6.80
N ASP A 143 10.63 31.02 7.80
CA ASP A 143 11.24 30.79 9.10
C ASP A 143 10.31 30.06 10.10
N LYS A 144 9.09 29.69 9.72
CA LYS A 144 8.13 29.05 10.62
C LYS A 144 8.44 27.58 10.86
N ILE A 145 8.32 27.18 12.11
CA ILE A 145 8.38 25.77 12.52
C ILE A 145 6.98 25.32 12.92
N MET A 146 6.50 24.26 12.27
CA MET A 146 5.15 23.73 12.42
C MET A 146 5.12 22.34 13.06
N PHE A 147 6.24 21.61 13.04
CA PHE A 147 6.39 20.29 13.69
C PHE A 147 7.87 19.96 13.94
N SER A 148 8.13 19.09 14.89
CA SER A 148 9.48 18.55 15.16
C SER A 148 9.88 17.60 14.02
N GLY A 149 11.13 17.71 13.53
CA GLY A 149 11.61 16.97 12.34
C GLY A 149 11.30 17.68 11.01
N GLN A 150 10.79 18.93 11.04
CA GLN A 150 10.62 19.75 9.84
C GLN A 150 11.99 20.07 9.22
N PRO A 151 12.20 19.87 7.89
CA PRO A 151 13.42 20.28 7.21
C PRO A 151 13.56 21.82 7.22
N ILE A 152 14.71 22.31 7.66
CA ILE A 152 15.01 23.75 7.83
C ILE A 152 16.28 24.21 7.15
N ALA A 153 17.19 23.29 6.80
CA ALA A 153 18.33 23.55 5.93
C ALA A 153 18.68 22.29 5.13
N LEU A 154 19.39 22.50 4.03
CA LEU A 154 19.91 21.45 3.15
C LEU A 154 21.39 21.67 2.88
N VAL A 155 22.24 20.79 3.37
CA VAL A 155 23.67 20.80 3.09
C VAL A 155 23.95 20.04 1.81
N LEU A 156 24.71 20.65 0.90
CA LEU A 156 25.11 20.09 -0.39
C LEU A 156 26.64 19.88 -0.39
N ALA A 157 27.10 18.68 -0.76
CA ALA A 157 28.52 18.32 -0.73
C ALA A 157 28.90 17.37 -1.85
N GLU A 158 30.21 17.22 -2.09
CA GLU A 158 30.77 16.28 -3.08
C GLU A 158 30.52 14.82 -2.71
N GLU A 159 30.47 14.50 -1.41
CA GLU A 159 30.31 13.15 -0.89
C GLU A 159 29.21 13.11 0.17
N TRP A 160 28.55 11.96 0.31
CA TRP A 160 27.45 11.76 1.24
C TRP A 160 27.89 11.92 2.71
N GLU A 161 29.06 11.41 3.06
CA GLU A 161 29.63 11.49 4.42
C GLU A 161 29.94 12.94 4.81
N ILE A 162 30.45 13.74 3.85
CA ILE A 162 30.73 15.16 4.04
C ILE A 162 29.40 15.91 4.29
N ALA A 163 28.38 15.68 3.45
CA ALA A 163 27.07 16.30 3.61
C ALA A 163 26.48 16.02 5.00
N ARG A 164 26.54 14.78 5.47
CA ARG A 164 26.04 14.34 6.79
C ARG A 164 26.81 14.98 7.94
N TYR A 165 28.12 14.97 7.87
CA TYR A 165 28.97 15.58 8.89
C TYR A 165 28.70 17.09 8.97
N ALA A 166 28.74 17.79 7.85
CA ALA A 166 28.50 19.22 7.80
C ALA A 166 27.09 19.61 8.28
N ALA A 167 26.07 18.80 8.00
CA ALA A 167 24.72 19.01 8.52
C ALA A 167 24.68 19.02 10.06
N SER A 168 25.52 18.21 10.73
CA SER A 168 25.62 18.21 12.20
C SER A 168 26.27 19.47 12.80
N LEU A 169 26.96 20.24 11.97
CA LEU A 169 27.64 21.49 12.38
C LEU A 169 26.77 22.74 12.24
N VAL A 170 25.64 22.65 11.55
CA VAL A 170 24.68 23.77 11.44
C VAL A 170 24.07 24.06 12.79
N ARG A 171 24.12 25.33 13.25
CA ARG A 171 23.58 25.76 14.52
C ARG A 171 22.31 26.58 14.33
N ILE A 172 21.31 26.31 15.14
CA ILE A 172 19.99 26.93 15.00
C ILE A 172 19.56 27.50 16.32
N GLU A 173 19.16 28.75 16.30
CA GLU A 173 18.49 29.45 17.44
C GLU A 173 17.01 29.56 17.11
N TYR A 174 16.15 29.28 18.09
CA TYR A 174 14.70 29.25 17.91
C TYR A 174 13.99 30.23 18.86
N GLU A 175 12.95 30.86 18.33
CA GLU A 175 11.87 31.47 19.11
C GLU A 175 10.76 30.41 19.31
N LYS A 176 10.78 29.78 20.49
CA LYS A 176 9.83 28.68 20.79
C LYS A 176 8.44 29.21 21.10
N GLN A 177 7.40 28.51 20.67
CA GLN A 177 6.00 28.77 20.95
C GLN A 177 5.35 27.62 21.73
N ALA A 178 4.20 27.88 22.36
CA ALA A 178 3.40 26.83 22.97
C ALA A 178 2.86 25.89 21.92
N PHE A 179 2.79 24.58 22.22
CA PHE A 179 2.40 23.54 21.30
C PHE A 179 1.58 22.46 21.99
N VAL A 180 0.92 21.62 21.17
CA VAL A 180 0.18 20.46 21.63
C VAL A 180 0.38 19.30 20.63
N THR A 181 0.72 18.12 21.16
CA THR A 181 0.90 16.87 20.38
C THR A 181 0.07 15.71 20.93
N ASP A 182 -0.73 15.95 21.98
CA ASP A 182 -1.54 14.96 22.68
C ASP A 182 -3.00 15.09 22.25
N VAL A 183 -3.54 14.07 21.60
CA VAL A 183 -4.92 14.05 21.09
C VAL A 183 -5.96 14.13 22.22
N TYR A 184 -5.68 13.53 23.38
CA TYR A 184 -6.61 13.58 24.52
C TYR A 184 -6.77 15.00 25.08
N LYS A 185 -5.74 15.84 24.98
CA LYS A 185 -5.81 17.26 25.38
C LYS A 185 -6.59 18.12 24.38
N GLN A 186 -6.74 17.65 23.14
CA GLN A 186 -7.45 18.36 22.06
C GLN A 186 -8.80 17.74 21.70
N ARG A 187 -9.19 16.62 22.30
CA ARG A 187 -10.43 15.92 21.96
C ARG A 187 -11.69 16.79 22.04
N ASP A 188 -11.78 17.65 23.06
CA ASP A 188 -12.95 18.52 23.26
C ASP A 188 -12.99 19.72 22.31
N GLN A 189 -11.89 20.00 21.60
CA GLN A 189 -11.75 21.03 20.58
C GLN A 189 -11.82 20.45 19.15
N ALA A 190 -12.00 19.13 19.02
CA ALA A 190 -12.10 18.47 17.73
C ALA A 190 -13.37 18.94 16.99
N PHE A 191 -13.21 19.31 15.71
CA PHE A 191 -14.27 19.80 14.86
C PHE A 191 -14.78 18.74 13.90
N VAL A 192 -16.07 18.78 13.55
CA VAL A 192 -16.69 17.84 12.62
C VAL A 192 -16.19 18.10 11.19
N VAL A 193 -15.87 17.05 10.45
CA VAL A 193 -15.51 17.16 9.03
C VAL A 193 -16.66 17.66 8.18
N LYS A 194 -16.39 18.38 7.08
CA LYS A 194 -17.40 19.05 6.25
C LYS A 194 -18.38 18.10 5.53
N LYS A 195 -17.97 16.87 5.28
CA LYS A 195 -18.78 15.82 4.63
C LYS A 195 -18.92 14.63 5.56
N PRO A 196 -19.82 14.72 6.57
CA PRO A 196 -20.05 13.58 7.45
C PRO A 196 -20.79 12.46 6.69
N ASP A 197 -20.64 11.22 7.18
CA ASP A 197 -21.42 10.08 6.71
C ASP A 197 -22.92 10.31 6.88
N LYS A 198 -23.74 9.70 6.05
CA LYS A 198 -25.19 9.89 6.06
C LYS A 198 -25.84 9.13 7.23
N PRO A 199 -26.41 9.83 8.24
CA PRO A 199 -27.20 9.17 9.28
C PRO A 199 -28.57 8.75 8.73
N HIS A 200 -29.16 7.73 9.35
CA HIS A 200 -30.56 7.35 9.08
C HIS A 200 -31.27 6.93 10.36
N GLY A 201 -32.59 7.11 10.40
CA GLY A 201 -33.41 6.86 11.59
C GLY A 201 -33.09 7.79 12.76
N ASP A 202 -33.26 7.29 13.99
CA ASP A 202 -32.96 7.98 15.24
C ASP A 202 -32.16 7.04 16.16
N ALA A 203 -30.85 7.04 15.98
CA ALA A 203 -29.96 6.10 16.66
C ALA A 203 -29.93 6.32 18.18
N ASP A 204 -30.01 7.56 18.65
CA ASP A 204 -29.96 7.88 20.08
C ASP A 204 -31.21 7.33 20.79
N LYS A 205 -32.39 7.52 20.19
CA LYS A 205 -33.68 6.98 20.71
C LYS A 205 -33.73 5.46 20.64
N ALA A 206 -33.29 4.88 19.52
CA ALA A 206 -33.27 3.42 19.35
C ALA A 206 -32.29 2.76 20.33
N TYR A 207 -31.11 3.35 20.54
CA TYR A 207 -30.15 2.87 21.54
C TYR A 207 -30.73 2.90 22.96
N ALA A 208 -31.40 4.00 23.34
CA ALA A 208 -32.03 4.11 24.66
C ALA A 208 -33.13 3.07 24.90
N ALA A 209 -33.82 2.62 23.84
CA ALA A 209 -34.92 1.66 23.88
C ALA A 209 -34.46 0.19 23.69
N ALA A 210 -33.20 -0.06 23.35
CA ALA A 210 -32.68 -1.39 23.05
C ALA A 210 -32.66 -2.31 24.28
N ASP A 211 -32.97 -3.59 24.07
CA ASP A 211 -32.95 -4.61 25.12
C ASP A 211 -31.54 -4.85 25.68
N VAL A 212 -30.56 -4.87 24.78
CA VAL A 212 -29.13 -5.02 25.09
C VAL A 212 -28.36 -3.86 24.49
N ARG A 213 -27.57 -3.21 25.33
CA ARG A 213 -26.77 -2.03 24.96
C ARG A 213 -25.31 -2.27 25.24
N HIS A 214 -24.47 -1.87 24.32
CA HIS A 214 -23.02 -1.86 24.48
C HIS A 214 -22.48 -0.49 24.07
N GLU A 215 -21.60 0.09 24.88
CA GLU A 215 -20.88 1.34 24.55
C GLU A 215 -19.44 1.22 25.04
N ALA A 216 -18.49 1.58 24.16
CA ALA A 216 -17.08 1.58 24.51
C ALA A 216 -16.28 2.59 23.67
N GLU A 217 -15.15 3.00 24.23
CA GLU A 217 -14.14 3.81 23.56
C GLU A 217 -12.92 2.93 23.25
N TYR A 218 -12.35 3.09 22.05
CA TYR A 218 -11.20 2.37 21.55
C TYR A 218 -10.14 3.38 21.12
N PHE A 219 -8.88 3.06 21.33
CA PHE A 219 -7.77 3.91 20.92
C PHE A 219 -6.80 3.16 20.02
N ILE A 220 -6.49 3.79 18.88
CA ILE A 220 -5.49 3.33 17.94
C ILE A 220 -4.37 4.38 17.94
N PRO A 221 -3.11 4.03 18.25
CA PRO A 221 -2.00 4.97 18.28
C PRO A 221 -1.60 5.39 16.86
N THR A 222 -0.72 6.41 16.79
CA THR A 222 -0.03 6.75 15.54
C THR A 222 0.86 5.61 15.09
N GLU A 223 0.74 5.22 13.81
CA GLU A 223 1.56 4.19 13.18
C GLU A 223 2.30 4.74 11.97
N HIS A 224 3.57 4.33 11.77
CA HIS A 224 4.40 4.73 10.64
C HIS A 224 4.58 3.60 9.62
N HIS A 225 4.59 3.94 8.33
CA HIS A 225 4.68 2.99 7.21
C HIS A 225 5.94 2.13 7.23
N ASN A 226 7.05 2.69 7.67
CA ASN A 226 8.36 2.05 7.76
C ASN A 226 8.74 1.14 6.57
N PRO A 227 8.57 1.59 5.29
CA PRO A 227 8.99 0.80 4.15
C PRO A 227 10.48 0.52 4.21
N MET A 228 10.94 -0.64 3.69
CA MET A 228 12.35 -1.02 3.76
C MET A 228 13.25 -0.07 2.97
N GLU A 229 12.84 0.34 1.78
CA GLU A 229 13.52 1.40 1.03
C GLU A 229 13.36 2.74 1.74
N LEU A 230 14.46 3.42 2.00
CA LEU A 230 14.45 4.79 2.50
C LEU A 230 13.90 5.75 1.43
N PHE A 231 13.23 6.84 1.84
CA PHE A 231 12.84 7.86 0.88
C PHE A 231 14.08 8.52 0.29
N ALA A 232 14.20 8.41 -1.02
CA ALA A 232 15.32 8.92 -1.79
C ALA A 232 14.84 9.61 -3.06
N SER A 233 15.54 10.66 -3.46
CA SER A 233 15.37 11.29 -4.76
C SER A 233 16.75 11.61 -5.34
N THR A 234 16.97 11.27 -6.62
CA THR A 234 18.15 11.63 -7.38
C THR A 234 17.72 12.54 -8.53
N ALA A 235 17.95 13.83 -8.38
CA ALA A 235 17.66 14.84 -9.41
C ALA A 235 18.89 14.99 -10.33
N MET A 236 18.81 14.44 -11.53
CA MET A 236 19.83 14.59 -12.56
C MET A 236 19.67 15.93 -13.25
N TRP A 237 20.77 16.66 -13.40
CA TRP A 237 20.81 17.89 -14.14
C TRP A 237 21.15 17.61 -15.61
N ASP A 238 20.15 17.74 -16.49
CA ASP A 238 20.31 17.45 -17.93
C ASP A 238 20.73 18.66 -18.75
N GLY A 239 21.03 19.80 -18.09
CA GLY A 239 21.36 21.06 -18.70
C GLY A 239 20.17 21.90 -19.11
N GLY A 240 20.38 23.24 -19.27
CA GLY A 240 19.30 24.13 -19.69
C GLY A 240 18.09 24.22 -18.78
N GLY A 241 18.20 23.75 -17.53
CA GLY A 241 17.12 23.73 -16.58
C GLY A 241 16.24 22.47 -16.67
N LYS A 242 16.58 21.51 -17.50
CA LYS A 242 15.89 20.20 -17.59
C LYS A 242 16.38 19.23 -16.52
N LEU A 243 15.47 18.36 -16.05
CA LEU A 243 15.70 17.42 -14.97
C LEU A 243 15.13 16.04 -15.28
N THR A 244 15.93 15.00 -15.05
CA THR A 244 15.43 13.64 -14.86
C THR A 244 15.49 13.31 -13.38
N VAL A 245 14.35 13.02 -12.76
CA VAL A 245 14.22 12.81 -11.32
C VAL A 245 13.87 11.34 -11.06
N TYR A 246 14.79 10.59 -10.46
CA TYR A 246 14.51 9.29 -9.91
C TYR A 246 13.97 9.49 -8.49
N ASP A 247 12.72 9.11 -8.27
CA ASP A 247 12.04 9.36 -7.00
C ASP A 247 11.33 8.10 -6.47
N LYS A 248 11.38 7.91 -5.16
CA LYS A 248 10.59 6.88 -4.49
C LYS A 248 9.14 7.33 -4.36
N THR A 249 8.32 7.00 -5.34
CA THR A 249 6.92 7.44 -5.42
C THR A 249 5.95 6.34 -5.86
N GLN A 250 4.67 6.51 -5.52
CA GLN A 250 3.55 5.72 -6.01
C GLN A 250 2.88 6.34 -7.25
N GLY A 251 3.41 7.44 -7.80
CA GLY A 251 2.82 8.12 -8.95
C GLY A 251 3.77 9.08 -9.64
N VAL A 252 4.52 8.59 -10.65
CA VAL A 252 5.53 9.39 -11.36
C VAL A 252 4.94 10.62 -12.05
N GLN A 253 3.73 10.53 -12.59
CA GLN A 253 3.06 11.66 -13.24
C GLN A 253 2.50 12.67 -12.24
N ASN A 254 2.08 12.24 -11.04
CA ASN A 254 1.72 13.13 -9.95
C ASN A 254 2.94 13.95 -9.50
N VAL A 255 4.09 13.31 -9.26
CA VAL A 255 5.35 14.00 -8.90
C VAL A 255 5.79 14.96 -10.02
N GLN A 256 5.69 14.55 -11.30
CA GLN A 256 6.03 15.42 -12.43
C GLN A 256 5.20 16.70 -12.43
N ARG A 257 3.86 16.58 -12.36
CA ARG A 257 2.95 17.76 -12.33
C ARG A 257 3.23 18.65 -11.12
N TYR A 258 3.44 18.03 -9.95
CA TYR A 258 3.76 18.74 -8.72
C TYR A 258 5.07 19.53 -8.85
N LEU A 259 6.17 18.93 -9.33
CA LEU A 259 7.44 19.61 -9.52
C LEU A 259 7.34 20.73 -10.57
N CYS A 260 6.61 20.50 -11.67
CA CYS A 260 6.36 21.53 -12.68
C CYS A 260 5.62 22.74 -12.06
N SER A 261 4.62 22.49 -11.21
CA SER A 261 3.85 23.54 -10.56
C SER A 261 4.70 24.30 -9.50
N VAL A 262 5.48 23.60 -8.69
CA VAL A 262 6.32 24.20 -7.63
C VAL A 262 7.45 25.05 -8.21
N PHE A 263 8.09 24.60 -9.30
CA PHE A 263 9.27 25.23 -9.88
C PHE A 263 9.02 26.01 -11.18
N ASP A 264 7.75 26.21 -11.54
CA ASP A 264 7.35 26.95 -12.77
C ASP A 264 8.02 26.37 -14.03
N LYS A 265 7.89 25.04 -14.21
CA LYS A 265 8.47 24.29 -15.33
C LYS A 265 7.40 23.69 -16.21
N GLN A 266 7.76 23.39 -17.48
CA GLN A 266 6.89 22.64 -18.39
C GLN A 266 7.09 21.13 -18.20
N ALA A 267 6.11 20.33 -18.65
CA ALA A 267 6.18 18.86 -18.55
C ALA A 267 7.41 18.28 -19.26
N ASP A 268 7.83 18.89 -20.38
CA ASP A 268 9.02 18.46 -21.13
C ASP A 268 10.37 18.84 -20.46
N ASP A 269 10.32 19.62 -19.39
CA ASP A 269 11.51 19.98 -18.61
C ASP A 269 11.76 19.02 -17.44
N VAL A 270 10.77 18.21 -17.06
CA VAL A 270 10.87 17.32 -15.90
C VAL A 270 10.38 15.92 -16.26
N ARG A 271 11.28 14.95 -16.25
CA ARG A 271 10.95 13.54 -16.35
C ARG A 271 11.12 12.88 -15.00
N VAL A 272 10.11 12.12 -14.55
CA VAL A 272 10.15 11.39 -13.29
C VAL A 272 10.16 9.89 -13.55
N ILE A 273 11.07 9.17 -12.90
CA ILE A 273 11.29 7.73 -13.10
C ILE A 273 11.30 7.02 -11.74
N SER A 274 10.52 5.94 -11.64
CA SER A 274 10.42 5.06 -10.45
C SER A 274 10.11 3.62 -10.88
N PRO A 275 11.08 2.89 -11.46
CA PRO A 275 10.82 1.57 -12.03
C PRO A 275 10.49 0.52 -10.98
N PHE A 276 11.05 0.67 -9.77
CA PHE A 276 10.82 -0.20 -8.63
C PHE A 276 10.70 0.61 -7.35
N VAL A 277 9.78 0.18 -6.47
CA VAL A 277 9.57 0.78 -5.16
C VAL A 277 9.68 -0.30 -4.09
N GLY A 278 10.60 -0.10 -3.15
CA GLY A 278 10.93 -1.03 -2.06
C GLY A 278 9.99 -0.94 -0.86
N GLY A 279 8.69 -0.96 -1.14
CA GLY A 279 7.60 -0.77 -0.19
C GLY A 279 7.17 0.69 -0.09
N ALA A 280 5.86 0.93 -0.02
CA ALA A 280 5.31 2.27 0.10
C ALA A 280 4.10 2.32 1.04
N PHE A 281 3.09 1.47 0.84
CA PHE A 281 1.94 1.29 1.72
C PHE A 281 1.05 2.53 1.90
N GLY A 282 1.18 3.52 1.01
CA GLY A 282 0.55 4.83 1.10
C GLY A 282 1.54 5.99 1.28
N ALA A 283 2.73 5.76 1.85
CA ALA A 283 3.71 6.80 2.13
C ALA A 283 4.20 7.57 0.88
N GLY A 284 4.14 6.95 -0.30
CA GLY A 284 4.57 7.55 -1.57
C GLY A 284 3.45 8.06 -2.46
N LEU A 285 2.18 8.11 -1.98
CA LEU A 285 1.05 8.65 -2.75
C LEU A 285 1.25 10.16 -3.02
N ARG A 286 1.63 10.92 -1.99
CA ARG A 286 1.98 12.32 -2.11
C ARG A 286 3.47 12.49 -2.36
N PRO A 287 3.91 13.47 -3.18
CA PRO A 287 5.32 13.87 -3.24
C PRO A 287 5.79 14.29 -1.85
N GLN A 288 6.84 13.65 -1.34
CA GLN A 288 7.40 13.99 -0.04
C GLN A 288 8.48 15.08 -0.17
N TYR A 289 8.84 15.75 0.92
CA TYR A 289 9.71 16.92 0.88
C TYR A 289 11.11 16.66 0.27
N GLN A 290 11.62 15.42 0.32
CA GLN A 290 12.94 15.09 -0.20
C GLN A 290 13.04 15.32 -1.72
N VAL A 291 11.97 15.11 -2.49
CA VAL A 291 12.02 15.34 -3.95
C VAL A 291 12.15 16.82 -4.26
N VAL A 292 11.45 17.68 -3.49
CA VAL A 292 11.57 19.13 -3.61
C VAL A 292 13.00 19.59 -3.26
N LEU A 293 13.55 19.07 -2.14
CA LEU A 293 14.90 19.42 -1.70
C LEU A 293 16.00 18.95 -2.67
N ALA A 294 15.87 17.75 -3.23
CA ALA A 294 16.81 17.25 -4.25
C ALA A 294 16.79 18.14 -5.50
N VAL A 295 15.61 18.56 -5.95
CA VAL A 295 15.45 19.47 -7.08
C VAL A 295 15.99 20.87 -6.74
N LEU A 296 15.72 21.40 -5.54
CA LEU A 296 16.32 22.68 -5.08
C LEU A 296 17.85 22.64 -5.14
N GLY A 297 18.45 21.57 -4.63
CA GLY A 297 19.90 21.38 -4.69
C GLY A 297 20.43 21.34 -6.13
N ALA A 298 19.74 20.60 -7.02
CA ALA A 298 20.13 20.50 -8.41
C ALA A 298 20.02 21.86 -9.15
N LEU A 299 19.00 22.65 -8.87
CA LEU A 299 18.82 23.99 -9.42
C LEU A 299 19.88 24.98 -8.89
N ALA A 300 20.22 24.91 -7.58
CA ALA A 300 21.22 25.77 -6.97
C ALA A 300 22.64 25.52 -7.53
N LEU A 301 23.03 24.24 -7.61
CA LEU A 301 24.37 23.87 -8.05
C LEU A 301 24.52 23.75 -9.57
N GLN A 302 23.41 23.64 -10.33
CA GLN A 302 23.39 23.23 -11.74
C GLN A 302 24.16 21.90 -11.94
N ARG A 303 24.03 20.99 -10.98
CA ARG A 303 24.65 19.66 -10.94
C ARG A 303 23.62 18.64 -10.45
N SER A 304 23.86 17.38 -10.76
CA SER A 304 23.02 16.30 -10.25
C SER A 304 23.16 16.16 -8.74
N VAL A 305 22.03 15.99 -8.03
CA VAL A 305 22.00 15.88 -6.56
C VAL A 305 21.21 14.66 -6.14
N ARG A 306 21.76 13.87 -5.21
CA ARG A 306 21.08 12.78 -4.51
C ARG A 306 20.80 13.16 -3.06
N LEU A 307 19.56 12.98 -2.65
CA LEU A 307 19.14 13.04 -1.25
C LEU A 307 18.53 11.70 -0.84
N VAL A 308 19.04 11.11 0.24
CA VAL A 308 18.48 9.92 0.87
C VAL A 308 18.18 10.27 2.33
N LEU A 309 16.91 10.17 2.74
CA LEU A 309 16.52 10.39 4.12
C LEU A 309 17.00 9.25 5.02
N THR A 310 17.32 9.57 6.26
CA THR A 310 17.53 8.55 7.28
C THR A 310 16.21 7.93 7.71
N ARG A 311 16.23 6.77 8.35
CA ARG A 311 15.02 6.16 8.93
C ARG A 311 14.33 7.11 9.91
N GLN A 312 15.11 7.81 10.75
CA GLN A 312 14.59 8.79 11.69
C GLN A 312 13.84 9.93 10.99
N GLN A 313 14.38 10.48 9.91
CA GLN A 313 13.76 11.56 9.13
C GLN A 313 12.43 11.14 8.50
N MET A 314 12.26 9.87 8.19
CA MET A 314 11.01 9.35 7.62
C MET A 314 9.83 9.41 8.61
N TYR A 315 10.07 9.55 9.90
CA TYR A 315 9.02 9.78 10.90
C TYR A 315 8.45 11.21 10.86
N GLY A 316 9.11 12.13 10.19
CA GLY A 316 8.59 13.46 9.85
C GLY A 316 7.70 13.51 8.60
N LEU A 317 7.52 12.37 7.91
CA LEU A 317 6.62 12.21 6.77
C LEU A 317 5.19 11.85 7.24
N GLY A 318 4.29 11.59 6.29
CA GLY A 318 2.92 11.16 6.61
C GLY A 318 2.85 9.81 7.32
N TYR A 319 1.79 9.59 8.09
CA TYR A 319 1.59 8.43 8.97
C TYR A 319 0.08 8.15 9.14
N ARG A 320 -0.30 6.97 9.65
CA ARG A 320 -1.67 6.69 10.12
C ARG A 320 -1.90 7.49 11.40
N PRO A 321 -2.88 8.41 11.47
CA PRO A 321 -3.10 9.24 12.65
C PRO A 321 -3.62 8.43 13.83
N ALA A 322 -3.25 8.85 15.03
CA ALA A 322 -3.92 8.39 16.24
C ALA A 322 -5.41 8.71 16.15
N THR A 323 -6.25 7.74 16.57
CA THR A 323 -7.70 7.85 16.45
C THR A 323 -8.37 7.36 17.74
N ILE A 324 -9.29 8.15 18.28
CA ILE A 324 -10.19 7.78 19.37
C ILE A 324 -11.51 7.42 18.71
N GLU A 325 -12.00 6.19 18.94
CA GLU A 325 -13.24 5.66 18.35
C GLU A 325 -14.23 5.34 19.46
N ARG A 326 -15.48 5.82 19.35
CA ARG A 326 -16.57 5.49 20.26
C ARG A 326 -17.67 4.77 19.52
N LEU A 327 -18.01 3.59 19.98
CA LEU A 327 -19.10 2.76 19.45
C LEU A 327 -20.20 2.62 20.50
N ALA A 328 -21.45 2.89 20.10
CA ALA A 328 -22.64 2.52 20.85
C ALA A 328 -23.53 1.64 19.96
N LEU A 329 -23.77 0.40 20.40
CA LEU A 329 -24.57 -0.60 19.71
C LEU A 329 -25.78 -0.96 20.54
N GLY A 330 -26.97 -0.82 19.98
CA GLY A 330 -28.23 -1.26 20.55
C GLY A 330 -28.81 -2.46 19.80
N ALA A 331 -29.17 -3.51 20.51
CA ALA A 331 -29.74 -4.71 19.90
C ALA A 331 -30.98 -5.18 20.65
N LYS A 332 -31.85 -5.92 19.94
CA LYS A 332 -32.93 -6.72 20.54
C LYS A 332 -32.37 -7.97 21.22
N ALA A 333 -33.11 -8.58 22.09
CA ALA A 333 -32.73 -9.81 22.79
C ALA A 333 -32.37 -10.97 21.82
N ASP A 334 -32.93 -10.98 20.60
CA ASP A 334 -32.61 -11.96 19.57
C ASP A 334 -31.31 -11.69 18.81
N GLY A 335 -30.64 -10.56 19.09
CA GLY A 335 -29.38 -10.13 18.43
C GLY A 335 -29.58 -9.25 17.22
N THR A 336 -30.80 -8.88 16.83
CA THR A 336 -31.01 -7.91 15.72
C THR A 336 -30.55 -6.53 16.15
N LEU A 337 -29.68 -5.89 15.37
CA LEU A 337 -29.23 -4.51 15.59
C LEU A 337 -30.36 -3.51 15.32
N ASP A 338 -30.61 -2.64 16.30
CA ASP A 338 -31.57 -1.55 16.21
C ASP A 338 -30.88 -0.18 16.09
N ALA A 339 -29.71 -0.03 16.68
CA ALA A 339 -28.96 1.22 16.68
C ALA A 339 -27.46 1.00 16.51
N ILE A 340 -26.84 1.85 15.72
CA ILE A 340 -25.38 1.98 15.60
C ILE A 340 -25.03 3.47 15.72
N THR A 341 -24.21 3.82 16.71
CA THR A 341 -23.54 5.12 16.74
C THR A 341 -22.04 4.89 16.69
N HIS A 342 -21.36 5.50 15.71
CA HIS A 342 -19.92 5.44 15.57
C HIS A 342 -19.35 6.87 15.48
N GLU A 343 -18.56 7.25 16.45
CA GLU A 343 -17.86 8.53 16.50
C GLU A 343 -16.36 8.30 16.48
N ALA A 344 -15.65 9.02 15.60
CA ALA A 344 -14.19 9.00 15.49
C ALA A 344 -13.61 10.39 15.66
N ILE A 345 -12.49 10.50 16.39
CA ILE A 345 -11.66 11.71 16.49
C ILE A 345 -10.26 11.34 16.00
N ALA A 346 -9.92 11.77 14.79
CA ALA A 346 -8.62 11.53 14.20
C ALA A 346 -7.70 12.75 14.29
N VAL A 347 -6.38 12.52 14.38
CA VAL A 347 -5.38 13.59 14.40
C VAL A 347 -5.15 14.15 13.01
N THR A 348 -5.06 15.48 12.88
CA THR A 348 -4.52 16.17 11.71
C THR A 348 -3.52 17.25 12.12
N SER A 349 -2.78 17.83 11.16
CA SER A 349 -1.85 18.93 11.45
C SER A 349 -2.58 20.26 11.72
N GLN A 350 -1.83 21.27 12.22
CA GLN A 350 -2.35 22.64 12.37
C GLN A 350 -2.59 23.35 11.04
N PHE A 351 -2.00 22.87 9.95
CA PHE A 351 -1.93 23.62 8.70
C PHE A 351 -2.67 22.95 7.53
N GLU A 352 -2.95 21.64 7.60
CA GLU A 352 -3.64 20.89 6.55
C GLU A 352 -4.63 19.89 7.16
N GLU A 353 -5.85 19.75 6.59
CA GLU A 353 -6.92 18.92 7.15
C GLU A 353 -6.98 17.58 6.43
N PHE A 354 -6.10 16.66 6.77
CA PHE A 354 -6.20 15.28 6.28
C PHE A 354 -7.35 14.55 6.98
N SER A 355 -8.28 14.04 6.19
CA SER A 355 -9.45 13.28 6.65
C SER A 355 -9.62 12.01 5.83
N ARG A 356 -10.11 10.96 6.46
CA ARG A 356 -10.45 9.67 5.85
C ARG A 356 -11.76 9.16 6.46
N ASN A 357 -12.39 8.15 5.86
CA ASN A 357 -13.60 7.57 6.44
C ASN A 357 -13.24 6.55 7.52
N ASP A 358 -13.40 6.91 8.79
CA ASP A 358 -13.24 5.98 9.92
C ASP A 358 -14.60 5.36 10.35
N THR A 359 -15.75 5.97 10.09
CA THR A 359 -17.01 5.64 10.74
C THR A 359 -18.06 4.91 9.87
N GLY A 360 -18.07 5.10 8.56
CA GLY A 360 -19.14 4.61 7.66
C GLY A 360 -19.12 3.11 7.33
N TRP A 361 -18.12 2.36 7.79
CA TRP A 361 -17.91 0.96 7.43
C TRP A 361 -19.01 0.02 7.96
N ALA A 362 -19.67 0.39 9.07
CA ALA A 362 -20.77 -0.40 9.62
C ALA A 362 -21.94 -0.56 8.64
N ALA A 363 -22.26 0.48 7.86
CA ALA A 363 -23.34 0.47 6.88
C ALA A 363 -23.10 -0.50 5.71
N LEU A 364 -21.83 -0.80 5.42
CA LEU A 364 -21.43 -1.77 4.40
C LEU A 364 -21.53 -3.22 4.90
N LEU A 365 -21.54 -3.44 6.20
CA LEU A 365 -21.46 -4.76 6.81
C LEU A 365 -22.77 -5.18 7.46
N TYR A 366 -23.37 -4.32 8.29
CA TYR A 366 -24.43 -4.66 9.21
C TYR A 366 -25.69 -3.85 8.96
N LYS A 367 -26.83 -4.53 8.98
CA LYS A 367 -28.14 -3.92 8.85
C LYS A 367 -28.56 -3.34 10.20
N SER A 368 -28.90 -2.04 10.20
CA SER A 368 -29.54 -1.34 11.31
C SER A 368 -30.56 -0.34 10.75
N ALA A 369 -31.70 -0.23 11.41
CA ALA A 369 -32.71 0.77 11.03
C ALA A 369 -32.32 2.19 11.44
N ASN A 370 -31.40 2.33 12.40
CA ASN A 370 -30.98 3.61 12.94
C ASN A 370 -29.44 3.64 13.03
N ALA A 371 -28.83 4.61 12.37
CA ALA A 371 -27.38 4.78 12.41
C ALA A 371 -26.98 6.24 12.46
N LYS A 372 -25.93 6.55 13.20
CA LYS A 372 -25.33 7.87 13.35
C LYS A 372 -23.82 7.75 13.28
N TYR A 373 -23.23 8.49 12.37
CA TYR A 373 -21.79 8.53 12.12
C TYR A 373 -21.27 9.94 12.37
N VAL A 374 -20.21 10.08 13.16
CA VAL A 374 -19.63 11.39 13.49
C VAL A 374 -18.12 11.31 13.35
N HIS A 375 -17.56 12.00 12.38
CA HIS A 375 -16.13 12.09 12.20
C HIS A 375 -15.63 13.50 12.53
N ARG A 376 -14.63 13.58 13.42
CA ARG A 376 -14.00 14.81 13.89
C ARG A 376 -12.51 14.77 13.67
N LEU A 377 -11.90 15.96 13.54
CA LEU A 377 -10.46 16.12 13.47
C LEU A 377 -9.96 16.96 14.65
N ALA A 378 -8.89 16.49 15.28
CA ALA A 378 -8.13 17.21 16.32
C ALA A 378 -6.83 17.74 15.71
N ARG A 379 -6.65 19.08 15.70
CA ARG A 379 -5.42 19.71 15.18
C ARG A 379 -4.30 19.68 16.21
N LEU A 380 -3.15 19.12 15.81
CA LEU A 380 -1.94 19.02 16.62
C LEU A 380 -0.73 19.64 15.91
N ASP A 381 0.32 19.95 16.67
CA ASP A 381 1.61 20.44 16.15
C ASP A 381 2.51 19.25 15.71
N VAL A 382 2.06 18.57 14.69
CA VAL A 382 2.64 17.34 14.11
C VAL A 382 2.62 17.44 12.56
N PRO A 383 3.38 16.63 11.82
CA PRO A 383 3.25 16.55 10.36
C PRO A 383 1.81 16.21 9.95
N THR A 384 1.43 16.53 8.73
CA THR A 384 0.14 16.06 8.19
C THR A 384 0.14 14.56 8.08
N SER A 385 -0.89 13.90 8.60
CA SER A 385 -1.12 12.47 8.42
C SER A 385 -1.41 12.13 6.95
N SER A 386 -1.26 10.88 6.58
CA SER A 386 -1.48 10.40 5.21
C SER A 386 -2.15 9.03 5.18
N ASP A 387 -2.55 8.62 3.99
CA ASP A 387 -3.06 7.28 3.77
C ASP A 387 -2.01 6.22 4.14
N MET A 388 -2.47 5.20 4.85
CA MET A 388 -1.67 4.03 5.19
C MET A 388 -2.57 2.80 5.08
N ARG A 389 -2.20 1.84 4.28
CA ARG A 389 -2.88 0.59 3.92
C ARG A 389 -4.25 0.40 4.59
N ALA A 390 -5.34 0.49 3.83
CA ALA A 390 -6.74 0.55 4.27
C ALA A 390 -7.05 1.78 5.17
N PRO A 391 -6.84 3.03 4.66
CA PRO A 391 -7.06 4.23 5.45
C PRO A 391 -8.52 4.31 5.92
N GLY A 392 -8.72 4.55 7.22
CA GLY A 392 -10.03 4.58 7.87
C GLY A 392 -10.62 3.19 8.14
N ALA A 393 -10.49 2.22 7.21
CA ALA A 393 -11.02 0.88 7.44
C ALA A 393 -10.21 0.10 8.49
N ALA A 394 -8.89 0.19 8.47
CA ALA A 394 -8.08 -0.52 9.46
C ALA A 394 -8.39 -0.07 10.90
N THR A 395 -8.64 1.22 11.11
CA THR A 395 -8.98 1.82 12.42
C THR A 395 -10.45 1.64 12.78
N GLY A 396 -11.36 2.11 11.93
CA GLY A 396 -12.79 2.09 12.23
C GLY A 396 -13.37 0.68 12.31
N VAL A 397 -12.90 -0.26 11.48
CA VAL A 397 -13.34 -1.66 11.58
C VAL A 397 -12.72 -2.37 12.79
N TYR A 398 -11.52 -1.96 13.26
CA TYR A 398 -11.01 -2.47 14.53
C TYR A 398 -11.98 -2.18 15.67
N ALA A 399 -12.42 -0.94 15.81
CA ALA A 399 -13.36 -0.53 16.84
C ALA A 399 -14.74 -1.21 16.66
N LEU A 400 -15.28 -1.19 15.42
CA LEU A 400 -16.56 -1.80 15.08
C LEU A 400 -16.59 -3.31 15.40
N GLU A 401 -15.58 -4.05 14.96
CA GLU A 401 -15.55 -5.51 15.10
C GLU A 401 -15.23 -5.96 16.53
N SER A 402 -14.52 -5.14 17.31
CA SER A 402 -14.35 -5.33 18.74
C SER A 402 -15.68 -5.10 19.48
N ALA A 403 -16.40 -4.00 19.16
CA ALA A 403 -17.73 -3.74 19.74
C ALA A 403 -18.75 -4.81 19.38
N MET A 404 -18.75 -5.33 18.15
CA MET A 404 -19.63 -6.43 17.72
C MET A 404 -19.34 -7.74 18.49
N ASP A 405 -18.09 -8.02 18.81
CA ASP A 405 -17.75 -9.19 19.64
C ASP A 405 -18.17 -8.98 21.11
N GLU A 406 -18.00 -7.77 21.65
CA GLU A 406 -18.46 -7.41 22.99
C GLU A 406 -19.99 -7.52 23.10
N LEU A 407 -20.71 -7.07 22.07
CA LEU A 407 -22.17 -7.24 21.98
C LEU A 407 -22.58 -8.73 21.88
N ALA A 408 -21.82 -9.54 21.11
CA ALA A 408 -22.07 -10.99 21.03
C ALA A 408 -21.96 -11.68 22.39
N VAL A 409 -20.93 -11.30 23.19
CA VAL A 409 -20.76 -11.78 24.56
C VAL A 409 -21.92 -11.36 25.46
N ALA A 410 -22.36 -10.10 25.37
CA ALA A 410 -23.49 -9.59 26.16
C ALA A 410 -24.80 -10.32 25.83
N LEU A 411 -25.01 -10.68 24.57
CA LEU A 411 -26.15 -11.44 24.05
C LEU A 411 -26.01 -12.95 24.25
N LYS A 412 -24.85 -13.45 24.68
CA LYS A 412 -24.51 -14.89 24.75
C LYS A 412 -24.66 -15.59 23.40
N LEU A 413 -24.37 -14.91 22.31
CA LEU A 413 -24.38 -15.44 20.94
C LEU A 413 -22.96 -15.76 20.47
N ASP A 414 -22.86 -16.73 19.56
CA ASP A 414 -21.61 -16.95 18.82
C ASP A 414 -21.29 -15.71 17.97
N PRO A 415 -20.03 -15.23 17.94
CA PRO A 415 -19.64 -14.05 17.17
C PRO A 415 -19.96 -14.14 15.67
N VAL A 416 -19.85 -15.32 15.04
CA VAL A 416 -20.22 -15.52 13.63
C VAL A 416 -21.74 -15.44 13.47
N GLU A 417 -22.47 -16.05 14.38
CA GLU A 417 -23.95 -16.06 14.36
C GLU A 417 -24.52 -14.64 14.47
N LEU A 418 -23.99 -13.81 15.38
CA LEU A 418 -24.42 -12.40 15.51
C LEU A 418 -24.23 -11.66 14.18
N ARG A 419 -23.06 -11.81 13.54
CA ARG A 419 -22.76 -11.14 12.26
C ARG A 419 -23.67 -11.61 11.12
N LEU A 420 -24.02 -12.88 11.09
CA LEU A 420 -24.97 -13.43 10.12
C LEU A 420 -26.40 -12.89 10.33
N ARG A 421 -26.83 -12.69 11.58
CA ARG A 421 -28.14 -12.07 11.91
C ARG A 421 -28.20 -10.61 11.50
N CYS A 422 -27.12 -9.89 11.71
CA CYS A 422 -27.02 -8.46 11.39
C CYS A 422 -26.55 -8.18 9.94
N TYR A 423 -26.42 -9.21 9.12
CA TYR A 423 -25.88 -9.09 7.75
C TYR A 423 -26.69 -8.14 6.88
N SER A 424 -26.02 -7.20 6.21
CA SER A 424 -26.64 -6.33 5.21
C SER A 424 -26.37 -6.84 3.78
N ASP A 425 -27.41 -6.99 2.99
CA ASP A 425 -27.33 -7.32 1.56
C ASP A 425 -27.19 -6.05 0.68
N ARG A 426 -27.17 -4.87 1.30
CA ARG A 426 -27.09 -3.57 0.65
C ARG A 426 -26.09 -2.67 1.36
N ASP A 427 -25.49 -1.76 0.63
CA ASP A 427 -24.87 -0.56 1.22
C ASP A 427 -26.01 0.33 1.77
N GLN A 428 -26.03 0.54 3.08
CA GLN A 428 -27.07 1.34 3.72
C GLN A 428 -26.78 2.85 3.70
N ASN A 429 -25.55 3.26 3.38
CA ASN A 429 -25.22 4.69 3.21
C ASN A 429 -25.90 5.26 1.96
N GLU A 430 -25.89 4.50 0.86
CA GLU A 430 -26.47 4.91 -0.43
C GLU A 430 -27.77 4.18 -0.77
N ASP A 431 -28.18 3.20 0.04
CA ASP A 431 -29.32 2.30 -0.18
C ASP A 431 -29.31 1.58 -1.53
N ILE A 432 -28.14 1.08 -1.94
CA ILE A 432 -27.93 0.38 -3.21
C ILE A 432 -27.47 -1.07 -3.01
N PRO A 433 -27.79 -2.01 -3.93
CA PRO A 433 -27.28 -3.38 -3.86
C PRO A 433 -25.80 -3.43 -4.21
N TYR A 434 -25.12 -4.52 -3.83
CA TYR A 434 -23.76 -4.80 -4.28
C TYR A 434 -23.73 -5.39 -5.69
N THR A 435 -22.63 -5.17 -6.41
CA THR A 435 -22.32 -5.94 -7.63
C THR A 435 -22.16 -7.43 -7.30
N SER A 436 -21.48 -7.73 -6.18
CA SER A 436 -21.45 -9.03 -5.51
C SER A 436 -21.02 -8.88 -4.05
N LYS A 437 -21.38 -9.83 -3.18
CA LYS A 437 -20.99 -9.88 -1.77
C LYS A 437 -20.96 -11.32 -1.25
N ALA A 438 -19.82 -12.01 -1.42
CA ALA A 438 -19.66 -13.39 -0.96
C ALA A 438 -19.20 -13.51 0.51
N LEU A 439 -19.50 -12.51 1.36
CA LEU A 439 -19.07 -12.47 2.77
C LEU A 439 -19.62 -13.64 3.60
N ARG A 440 -20.85 -14.11 3.33
CA ARG A 440 -21.39 -15.30 4.00
C ARG A 440 -20.51 -16.53 3.75
N GLU A 441 -19.99 -16.64 2.55
CA GLU A 441 -19.10 -17.73 2.16
C GLU A 441 -17.71 -17.57 2.79
N CYS A 442 -17.23 -16.31 2.98
CA CYS A 442 -16.01 -16.05 3.76
C CYS A 442 -16.17 -16.56 5.20
N TYR A 443 -17.30 -16.28 5.86
CA TYR A 443 -17.57 -16.81 7.20
C TYR A 443 -17.57 -18.33 7.20
N ARG A 444 -18.29 -18.96 6.27
CA ARG A 444 -18.41 -20.42 6.21
C ARG A 444 -17.06 -21.11 5.99
N GLN A 445 -16.34 -20.73 4.92
CA GLN A 445 -15.05 -21.36 4.58
C GLN A 445 -13.97 -21.05 5.62
N GLY A 446 -13.93 -19.80 6.11
CA GLY A 446 -13.00 -19.39 7.16
C GLY A 446 -13.24 -20.17 8.46
N ALA A 447 -14.47 -20.25 8.95
CA ALA A 447 -14.83 -20.98 10.16
C ALA A 447 -14.54 -22.49 10.03
N GLU A 448 -14.86 -23.10 8.89
CA GLU A 448 -14.58 -24.51 8.62
C GLU A 448 -13.06 -24.79 8.62
N ALA A 449 -12.28 -23.99 7.90
CA ALA A 449 -10.83 -24.15 7.81
C ALA A 449 -10.12 -23.89 9.14
N PHE A 450 -10.66 -22.99 9.96
CA PHE A 450 -10.17 -22.70 11.29
C PHE A 450 -10.57 -23.76 12.32
N GLY A 451 -11.72 -24.45 12.10
CA GLY A 451 -12.30 -25.41 13.05
C GLY A 451 -13.10 -24.72 14.14
N TRP A 452 -13.75 -23.58 13.81
CA TRP A 452 -14.47 -22.71 14.74
C TRP A 452 -15.54 -23.42 15.60
N ASN A 453 -16.14 -24.48 15.08
CA ASN A 453 -17.13 -25.31 15.81
C ASN A 453 -16.58 -25.99 17.08
N LYS A 454 -15.26 -25.99 17.28
CA LYS A 454 -14.60 -26.50 18.51
C LYS A 454 -14.36 -25.42 19.55
N ARG A 455 -14.71 -24.15 19.25
CA ARG A 455 -14.58 -23.04 20.19
C ARG A 455 -15.49 -23.26 21.39
N LYS A 456 -14.95 -23.13 22.59
CA LYS A 456 -15.75 -23.07 23.81
C LYS A 456 -16.12 -21.61 24.04
N ALA A 457 -17.40 -21.32 24.34
CA ALA A 457 -17.88 -19.93 24.40
C ALA A 457 -17.28 -19.11 25.55
N GLU A 458 -17.06 -19.76 26.70
CA GLU A 458 -16.63 -19.06 27.92
C GLU A 458 -15.15 -18.65 27.84
N PRO A 459 -14.82 -17.40 28.19
CA PRO A 459 -13.42 -16.97 28.32
C PRO A 459 -12.65 -17.86 29.31
N ARG A 460 -11.34 -18.01 29.07
CA ARG A 460 -10.39 -18.83 29.87
C ARG A 460 -10.71 -20.35 29.90
N SER A 461 -11.61 -20.80 29.04
CA SER A 461 -12.06 -22.20 29.01
C SER A 461 -11.16 -23.14 28.18
N MET A 462 -10.26 -22.58 27.39
CA MET A 462 -9.32 -23.33 26.53
C MET A 462 -7.89 -23.13 27.00
N ARG A 463 -7.11 -24.23 27.10
CA ARG A 463 -5.75 -24.23 27.61
C ARG A 463 -4.85 -25.18 26.83
N ASP A 464 -3.56 -24.84 26.78
CA ASP A 464 -2.47 -25.70 26.33
C ASP A 464 -1.29 -25.52 27.30
N GLY A 465 -1.17 -26.43 28.27
CA GLY A 465 -0.23 -26.29 29.37
C GLY A 465 -0.50 -25.04 30.22
N TYR A 466 0.48 -24.17 30.32
CA TYR A 466 0.37 -22.88 31.04
C TYR A 466 -0.27 -21.78 30.19
N ASP A 467 -0.37 -21.97 28.87
CA ASP A 467 -0.95 -20.98 27.99
C ASP A 467 -2.49 -21.04 28.01
N LEU A 468 -3.13 -19.88 28.16
CA LEU A 468 -4.52 -19.67 27.88
C LEU A 468 -4.69 -19.57 26.35
N VAL A 469 -5.58 -20.36 25.78
CA VAL A 469 -5.86 -20.35 24.33
C VAL A 469 -7.11 -19.53 24.06
N GLY A 470 -7.01 -18.56 23.16
CA GLY A 470 -8.13 -17.73 22.76
C GLY A 470 -8.39 -17.77 21.26
N TRP A 471 -9.66 -17.83 20.88
CA TRP A 471 -10.13 -17.78 19.50
C TRP A 471 -11.04 -16.57 19.28
N GLY A 472 -10.65 -15.70 18.35
CA GLY A 472 -11.42 -14.52 17.97
C GLY A 472 -11.65 -14.47 16.46
N MET A 473 -12.64 -13.72 16.04
CA MET A 473 -12.90 -13.47 14.62
C MET A 473 -13.33 -12.02 14.40
N ALA A 474 -13.18 -11.57 13.14
CA ALA A 474 -13.64 -10.26 12.69
C ALA A 474 -13.95 -10.28 11.20
N THR A 475 -14.75 -9.30 10.76
CA THR A 475 -15.06 -9.04 9.37
C THR A 475 -14.10 -8.00 8.80
N GLY A 476 -13.78 -8.10 7.51
CA GLY A 476 -13.12 -7.04 6.77
C GLY A 476 -13.95 -6.55 5.60
N VAL A 477 -13.82 -5.28 5.26
CA VAL A 477 -14.40 -4.64 4.09
C VAL A 477 -13.44 -3.61 3.52
N TRP A 478 -13.38 -3.53 2.18
CA TRP A 478 -12.63 -2.50 1.47
C TRP A 478 -13.32 -2.16 0.14
N GLU A 479 -13.01 -1.01 -0.40
CA GLU A 479 -13.55 -0.55 -1.68
C GLU A 479 -12.95 -1.33 -2.86
N ALA A 480 -13.75 -1.55 -3.93
CA ALA A 480 -13.30 -2.09 -5.20
C ALA A 480 -13.26 -0.97 -6.25
N LEU A 481 -12.29 -0.09 -6.10
CA LEU A 481 -12.13 1.10 -6.92
C LEU A 481 -11.48 0.78 -8.27
N GLN A 482 -11.78 1.65 -9.25
CA GLN A 482 -11.14 1.70 -10.55
C GLN A 482 -10.92 3.15 -10.96
N VAL A 483 -9.82 3.42 -11.67
CA VAL A 483 -9.46 4.77 -12.11
C VAL A 483 -9.09 4.72 -13.60
N PRO A 484 -9.48 5.73 -14.42
CA PRO A 484 -9.06 5.82 -15.81
C PRO A 484 -7.54 5.68 -15.96
N THR A 485 -7.13 4.73 -16.80
CA THR A 485 -5.73 4.36 -17.01
C THR A 485 -5.53 4.05 -18.49
N ALA A 486 -4.44 4.52 -19.07
CA ALA A 486 -4.06 4.21 -20.43
C ALA A 486 -2.97 3.14 -20.47
N ALA A 487 -3.03 2.28 -21.47
CA ALA A 487 -1.96 1.34 -21.79
C ALA A 487 -1.63 1.43 -23.27
N ARG A 488 -0.34 1.30 -23.61
CA ARG A 488 0.14 1.17 -24.99
C ARG A 488 0.70 -0.23 -25.20
N ILE A 489 0.37 -0.82 -26.35
CA ILE A 489 0.91 -2.08 -26.82
C ILE A 489 1.61 -1.84 -28.16
N VAL A 490 2.86 -2.26 -28.25
CA VAL A 490 3.64 -2.30 -29.48
C VAL A 490 3.94 -3.76 -29.81
N LEU A 491 3.23 -4.33 -30.79
CA LEU A 491 3.42 -5.70 -31.24
C LEU A 491 4.30 -5.71 -32.48
N GLY A 492 5.45 -6.39 -32.41
CA GLY A 492 6.35 -6.60 -33.53
C GLY A 492 5.98 -7.81 -34.38
N ALA A 493 6.34 -7.80 -35.67
CA ALA A 493 6.15 -8.95 -36.56
C ALA A 493 6.95 -10.20 -36.12
N ASN A 494 7.92 -10.05 -35.22
CA ASN A 494 8.68 -11.14 -34.61
C ASN A 494 7.92 -11.86 -33.48
N GLY A 495 6.69 -11.45 -33.16
CA GLY A 495 5.87 -12.03 -32.10
C GLY A 495 6.23 -11.58 -30.67
N HIS A 496 7.01 -10.50 -30.52
CA HIS A 496 7.24 -9.85 -29.22
C HIS A 496 6.33 -8.63 -29.07
N ALA A 497 5.86 -8.38 -27.86
CA ALA A 497 5.03 -7.23 -27.54
C ALA A 497 5.62 -6.45 -26.36
N GLU A 498 5.73 -5.12 -26.50
CA GLU A 498 5.97 -4.20 -25.40
C GLU A 498 4.63 -3.67 -24.90
N VAL A 499 4.43 -3.69 -23.59
CA VAL A 499 3.24 -3.16 -22.90
C VAL A 499 3.70 -2.08 -21.94
N SER A 500 3.17 -0.87 -22.07
CA SER A 500 3.65 0.27 -21.29
C SER A 500 2.52 1.09 -20.66
N CYS A 501 2.79 1.59 -19.46
CA CYS A 501 1.90 2.42 -18.66
C CYS A 501 2.73 3.18 -17.60
N ALA A 502 2.35 4.41 -17.22
CA ALA A 502 3.05 5.17 -16.18
C ALA A 502 2.76 4.69 -14.74
N ALA A 503 2.11 3.53 -14.58
CA ALA A 503 1.86 2.92 -13.27
C ALA A 503 3.16 2.59 -12.52
N SER A 504 3.09 2.49 -11.20
CA SER A 504 4.21 2.03 -10.36
C SER A 504 4.02 0.56 -9.95
N ASP A 505 5.10 -0.16 -9.65
CA ASP A 505 5.06 -1.44 -8.94
C ASP A 505 5.62 -1.23 -7.52
N ILE A 506 4.73 -1.10 -6.55
CA ILE A 506 5.07 -0.90 -5.12
C ILE A 506 5.34 -2.20 -4.37
N GLY A 507 5.57 -3.29 -5.10
CA GLY A 507 5.73 -4.65 -4.57
C GLY A 507 4.50 -5.55 -4.80
N THR A 508 3.44 -5.03 -5.40
CA THR A 508 2.17 -5.73 -5.65
C THR A 508 2.24 -6.74 -6.80
N GLY A 509 3.20 -6.58 -7.73
CA GLY A 509 3.38 -7.45 -8.89
C GLY A 509 2.72 -6.93 -10.16
N THR A 510 2.62 -5.61 -10.31
CA THR A 510 2.00 -4.93 -11.44
C THR A 510 2.64 -5.33 -12.77
N TYR A 511 3.99 -5.44 -12.84
CA TYR A 511 4.70 -5.99 -14.00
C TYR A 511 4.16 -7.36 -14.43
N THR A 512 3.98 -8.24 -13.46
CA THR A 512 3.60 -9.64 -13.72
C THR A 512 2.15 -9.76 -14.16
N ILE A 513 1.21 -9.08 -13.50
CA ILE A 513 -0.21 -9.17 -13.89
C ILE A 513 -0.47 -8.53 -15.25
N MET A 514 0.22 -7.43 -15.59
CA MET A 514 0.12 -6.84 -16.93
C MET A 514 0.68 -7.77 -17.99
N ALA A 515 1.81 -8.45 -17.72
CA ALA A 515 2.36 -9.46 -18.61
C ALA A 515 1.40 -10.65 -18.81
N GLN A 516 0.77 -11.15 -17.74
CA GLN A 516 -0.21 -12.25 -17.82
C GLN A 516 -1.43 -11.85 -18.66
N VAL A 517 -2.00 -10.66 -18.40
CA VAL A 517 -3.16 -10.18 -19.15
C VAL A 517 -2.82 -9.96 -20.62
N ALA A 518 -1.65 -9.38 -20.92
CA ALA A 518 -1.21 -9.19 -22.29
C ALA A 518 -0.95 -10.53 -23.00
N ALA A 519 -0.28 -11.47 -22.34
CA ALA A 519 0.00 -12.79 -22.90
C ALA A 519 -1.29 -13.53 -23.28
N ASP A 520 -2.28 -13.58 -22.39
CA ASP A 520 -3.56 -14.23 -22.64
C ASP A 520 -4.38 -13.52 -23.72
N THR A 521 -4.41 -12.18 -23.71
CA THR A 521 -5.24 -11.43 -24.68
C THR A 521 -4.63 -11.36 -26.07
N LEU A 522 -3.29 -11.38 -26.16
CA LEU A 522 -2.57 -11.42 -27.44
C LEU A 522 -2.26 -12.84 -27.93
N GLY A 523 -2.52 -13.86 -27.11
CA GLY A 523 -2.20 -15.26 -27.46
C GLY A 523 -0.71 -15.50 -27.66
N LEU A 524 0.12 -14.86 -26.85
CA LEU A 524 1.59 -14.92 -26.91
C LEU A 524 2.16 -15.57 -25.65
N PRO A 525 3.33 -16.26 -25.75
CA PRO A 525 4.06 -16.67 -24.56
C PRO A 525 4.41 -15.46 -23.68
N ILE A 526 4.35 -15.62 -22.35
CA ILE A 526 4.64 -14.52 -21.41
C ILE A 526 6.09 -14.01 -21.53
N GLU A 527 7.00 -14.87 -21.97
CA GLU A 527 8.41 -14.55 -22.24
C GLU A 527 8.59 -13.58 -23.42
N ASN A 528 7.56 -13.43 -24.25
CA ASN A 528 7.55 -12.50 -25.37
C ASN A 528 6.86 -11.16 -25.00
N ILE A 529 6.53 -10.96 -23.75
CA ILE A 529 5.89 -9.72 -23.26
C ILE A 529 6.89 -8.93 -22.41
N ASP A 530 7.26 -7.76 -22.89
CA ASP A 530 8.06 -6.78 -22.13
C ASP A 530 7.15 -5.70 -21.53
N VAL A 531 7.19 -5.53 -20.20
CA VAL A 531 6.38 -4.52 -19.52
C VAL A 531 7.26 -3.35 -19.10
N LYS A 532 6.83 -2.12 -19.40
CA LYS A 532 7.49 -0.86 -19.02
C LYS A 532 6.57 -0.05 -18.10
N LEU A 533 7.06 0.24 -16.90
CA LEU A 533 6.34 0.99 -15.86
C LEU A 533 7.23 2.09 -15.28
N GLY A 534 6.61 2.99 -14.51
CA GLY A 534 7.30 3.91 -13.64
C GLY A 534 8.09 5.01 -14.34
N ASP A 535 7.64 5.49 -15.49
CA ASP A 535 8.21 6.63 -16.21
C ASP A 535 7.09 7.60 -16.59
N SER A 536 7.25 8.87 -16.27
CA SER A 536 6.21 9.89 -16.52
C SER A 536 5.90 10.15 -17.99
N THR A 537 6.77 9.68 -18.91
CA THR A 537 6.57 9.78 -20.37
C THR A 537 5.70 8.67 -20.94
N LEU A 538 5.38 7.64 -20.17
CA LEU A 538 4.51 6.53 -20.57
C LEU A 538 3.03 6.93 -20.54
N PRO A 539 2.13 6.11 -21.12
CA PRO A 539 0.69 6.38 -21.10
C PRO A 539 0.14 6.61 -19.69
N GLN A 540 -0.85 7.49 -19.61
CA GLN A 540 -1.39 8.01 -18.34
C GLN A 540 -1.80 6.90 -17.36
N ALA A 541 -1.36 7.07 -16.11
CA ALA A 541 -1.82 6.29 -14.97
C ALA A 541 -2.08 7.18 -13.74
N PRO A 542 -3.04 6.80 -12.87
CA PRO A 542 -3.20 7.44 -11.57
C PRO A 542 -2.05 7.05 -10.64
N VAL A 543 -1.99 7.68 -9.46
CA VAL A 543 -1.17 7.17 -8.35
C VAL A 543 -1.58 5.75 -8.01
N GLU A 544 -0.66 4.92 -7.52
CA GLU A 544 -0.96 3.55 -7.11
C GLU A 544 -1.38 3.52 -5.63
N GLY A 545 -2.67 3.41 -5.37
CA GLY A 545 -3.27 3.36 -4.03
C GLY A 545 -4.64 2.71 -4.08
N GLY A 546 -5.39 2.69 -2.95
CA GLY A 546 -6.77 2.20 -2.88
C GLY A 546 -7.04 0.81 -3.47
N SER A 547 -5.99 0.04 -3.76
CA SER A 547 -6.02 -1.29 -4.42
C SER A 547 -6.61 -1.28 -5.83
N TRP A 548 -6.67 -0.13 -6.52
CA TRP A 548 -7.30 0.00 -7.84
C TRP A 548 -6.40 -0.39 -9.03
N MET A 549 -5.06 -0.43 -8.88
CA MET A 549 -4.16 -0.55 -10.02
C MET A 549 -4.34 -1.87 -10.80
N ALA A 550 -4.52 -3.00 -10.10
CA ALA A 550 -4.74 -4.28 -10.77
C ALA A 550 -5.97 -4.25 -11.70
N ALA A 551 -7.10 -3.70 -11.23
CA ALA A 551 -8.31 -3.57 -12.03
C ALA A 551 -8.13 -2.56 -13.17
N SER A 552 -7.51 -1.41 -12.90
CA SER A 552 -7.37 -0.29 -13.84
C SER A 552 -6.39 -0.60 -14.97
N ALA A 553 -5.15 -1.00 -14.64
CA ALA A 553 -4.11 -1.30 -15.63
C ALA A 553 -4.44 -2.54 -16.46
N SER A 554 -4.94 -3.62 -15.81
CA SER A 554 -5.29 -4.84 -16.54
C SER A 554 -6.42 -4.62 -17.53
N HIS A 555 -7.44 -3.82 -17.17
CA HIS A 555 -8.50 -3.46 -18.10
C HIS A 555 -7.97 -2.60 -19.27
N ALA A 556 -7.07 -1.64 -19.00
CA ALA A 556 -6.44 -0.85 -20.05
C ALA A 556 -5.65 -1.73 -21.04
N VAL A 557 -4.86 -2.69 -20.53
CA VAL A 557 -4.15 -3.67 -21.36
C VAL A 557 -5.10 -4.51 -22.20
N ALA A 558 -6.15 -5.08 -21.59
CA ALA A 558 -7.14 -5.87 -22.32
C ALA A 558 -7.87 -5.05 -23.40
N ALA A 559 -8.25 -3.81 -23.08
CA ALA A 559 -8.90 -2.91 -24.04
C ALA A 559 -7.99 -2.51 -25.20
N THR A 560 -6.70 -2.33 -24.95
CA THR A 560 -5.70 -2.02 -25.99
C THR A 560 -5.39 -3.24 -26.86
N ALA A 561 -5.30 -4.43 -26.25
CA ALA A 561 -5.11 -5.68 -26.96
C ALA A 561 -6.27 -5.98 -27.92
N GLU A 562 -7.49 -5.56 -27.60
CA GLU A 562 -8.65 -5.65 -28.49
C GLU A 562 -8.47 -4.79 -29.75
N GLU A 563 -7.87 -3.61 -29.66
CA GLU A 563 -7.54 -2.78 -30.83
C GLU A 563 -6.44 -3.43 -31.68
N VAL A 564 -5.44 -4.06 -31.04
CA VAL A 564 -4.41 -4.85 -31.75
C VAL A 564 -5.07 -6.03 -32.50
N ARG A 565 -6.01 -6.72 -31.86
CA ARG A 565 -6.77 -7.84 -32.46
C ARG A 565 -7.58 -7.39 -33.69
N LYS A 566 -8.22 -6.22 -33.64
CA LYS A 566 -8.94 -5.63 -34.78
C LYS A 566 -8.02 -5.39 -35.97
N GLU A 567 -6.85 -4.80 -35.74
CA GLU A 567 -5.86 -4.54 -36.77
C GLU A 567 -5.36 -5.85 -37.38
N LEU A 568 -4.94 -6.80 -36.56
CA LEU A 568 -4.47 -8.12 -37.00
C LEU A 568 -5.52 -8.84 -37.83
N LEU A 569 -6.80 -8.80 -37.44
CA LEU A 569 -7.89 -9.41 -38.23
C LEU A 569 -8.05 -8.72 -39.59
N THR A 570 -7.91 -7.39 -39.64
CA THR A 570 -7.98 -6.62 -40.88
C THR A 570 -6.85 -7.06 -41.82
N LEU A 571 -5.62 -7.17 -41.33
CA LEU A 571 -4.49 -7.69 -42.13
C LEU A 571 -4.71 -9.11 -42.57
N ALA A 572 -5.18 -10.01 -41.68
CA ALA A 572 -5.43 -11.40 -42.01
C ALA A 572 -6.52 -11.57 -43.07
N LYS A 573 -7.55 -10.71 -43.06
CA LYS A 573 -8.63 -10.73 -44.08
C LYS A 573 -8.16 -10.29 -45.45
N ALA A 574 -7.18 -9.38 -45.52
CA ALA A 574 -6.62 -8.87 -46.78
C ALA A 574 -5.74 -9.89 -47.52
N ILE A 575 -5.32 -10.98 -46.87
CA ILE A 575 -4.52 -12.03 -47.48
C ILE A 575 -5.36 -12.76 -48.54
N LYS A 576 -4.82 -12.88 -49.75
CA LYS A 576 -5.49 -13.65 -50.83
C LYS A 576 -5.72 -15.10 -50.44
N GLY A 577 -7.00 -15.54 -50.43
CA GLY A 577 -7.35 -16.90 -50.02
C GLY A 577 -7.36 -17.14 -48.51
N SER A 578 -7.39 -16.08 -47.72
CA SER A 578 -7.41 -16.19 -46.26
C SER A 578 -8.56 -17.03 -45.72
N PRO A 579 -8.29 -17.98 -44.82
CA PRO A 579 -9.36 -18.74 -44.17
C PRO A 579 -10.25 -17.86 -43.26
N LEU A 580 -9.81 -16.62 -42.98
CA LEU A 580 -10.52 -15.63 -42.14
C LEU A 580 -11.18 -14.49 -42.92
N ALA A 581 -11.22 -14.55 -44.26
CA ALA A 581 -11.72 -13.47 -45.12
C ALA A 581 -13.09 -12.93 -44.71
N ASN A 582 -14.01 -13.80 -44.27
CA ASN A 582 -15.37 -13.43 -43.84
C ASN A 582 -15.57 -13.45 -42.31
N ALA A 583 -14.50 -13.57 -41.51
CA ALA A 583 -14.60 -13.61 -40.04
C ALA A 583 -14.95 -12.25 -39.50
N LYS A 584 -15.81 -12.21 -38.47
CA LYS A 584 -16.05 -11.01 -37.66
C LYS A 584 -15.14 -11.01 -36.44
N LEU A 585 -15.00 -9.89 -35.77
CA LEU A 585 -14.12 -9.77 -34.61
C LEU A 585 -14.52 -10.70 -33.46
N GLU A 586 -15.81 -10.82 -33.22
CA GLU A 586 -16.37 -11.74 -32.21
C GLU A 586 -16.14 -13.23 -32.52
N ASP A 587 -15.90 -13.59 -33.80
CA ASP A 587 -15.67 -14.98 -34.25
C ASP A 587 -14.20 -15.41 -34.11
N VAL A 588 -13.27 -14.53 -33.76
CA VAL A 588 -11.84 -14.85 -33.70
C VAL A 588 -11.27 -14.61 -32.30
N VAL A 589 -10.16 -15.29 -32.01
CA VAL A 589 -9.34 -15.14 -30.82
C VAL A 589 -7.86 -15.15 -31.22
N LEU A 590 -7.00 -14.51 -30.46
CA LEU A 590 -5.55 -14.67 -30.57
C LEU A 590 -5.12 -15.84 -29.68
N ALA A 591 -4.44 -16.82 -30.28
CA ALA A 591 -3.93 -17.98 -29.55
C ALA A 591 -2.69 -18.53 -30.25
N ASP A 592 -1.69 -18.94 -29.48
CA ASP A 592 -0.44 -19.58 -29.99
C ASP A 592 0.20 -18.80 -31.16
N GLY A 593 0.24 -17.45 -31.07
CA GLY A 593 0.79 -16.56 -32.10
C GLY A 593 -0.03 -16.52 -33.41
N LYS A 594 -1.30 -16.88 -33.35
CA LYS A 594 -2.21 -16.93 -34.50
C LYS A 594 -3.52 -16.22 -34.22
N ILE A 595 -4.16 -15.74 -35.28
CA ILE A 595 -5.54 -15.29 -35.29
C ILE A 595 -6.38 -16.53 -35.65
N VAL A 596 -7.20 -17.04 -34.76
CA VAL A 596 -7.89 -18.32 -34.84
C VAL A 596 -9.39 -18.13 -34.80
N SER A 597 -10.13 -18.84 -35.69
CA SER A 597 -11.59 -18.86 -35.61
C SER A 597 -12.07 -19.66 -34.39
N LYS A 598 -12.95 -19.07 -33.57
CA LYS A 598 -13.55 -19.72 -32.38
C LYS A 598 -14.40 -20.95 -32.76
N LYS A 599 -14.97 -20.99 -34.01
CA LYS A 599 -15.81 -22.06 -34.47
C LYS A 599 -15.04 -23.24 -35.09
N ASP A 600 -13.84 -22.94 -35.62
CA ASP A 600 -13.02 -23.93 -36.33
C ASP A 600 -11.55 -23.53 -36.19
N SER A 601 -10.83 -24.18 -35.31
CA SER A 601 -9.42 -23.87 -35.02
C SER A 601 -8.46 -24.14 -36.18
N SER A 602 -8.87 -24.90 -37.18
CA SER A 602 -8.09 -25.12 -38.43
C SER A 602 -8.04 -23.84 -39.29
N ARG A 603 -9.04 -22.98 -39.15
CA ARG A 603 -9.10 -21.65 -39.81
C ARG A 603 -8.31 -20.62 -38.99
N ALA A 604 -7.03 -20.54 -39.29
CA ALA A 604 -6.12 -19.65 -38.60
C ALA A 604 -5.13 -18.99 -39.55
N VAL A 605 -4.64 -17.81 -39.19
CA VAL A 605 -3.56 -17.07 -39.84
C VAL A 605 -2.54 -16.71 -38.76
N SER A 606 -1.24 -16.95 -39.00
CA SER A 606 -0.22 -16.54 -38.05
C SER A 606 -0.13 -15.01 -37.96
N ILE A 607 0.15 -14.47 -36.76
CA ILE A 607 0.37 -13.03 -36.56
C ILE A 607 1.51 -12.53 -37.46
N ALA A 608 2.62 -13.30 -37.53
CA ALA A 608 3.76 -12.97 -38.37
C ALA A 608 3.41 -12.93 -39.87
N ASP A 609 2.58 -13.88 -40.36
CA ASP A 609 2.15 -13.87 -41.77
C ASP A 609 1.18 -12.74 -42.07
N ALA A 610 0.24 -12.44 -41.15
CA ALA A 610 -0.68 -11.32 -41.34
C ALA A 610 0.08 -10.00 -41.44
N MET A 611 1.04 -9.75 -40.55
CA MET A 611 1.85 -8.52 -40.54
C MET A 611 2.78 -8.47 -41.78
N ARG A 612 3.52 -9.53 -42.08
CA ARG A 612 4.43 -9.59 -43.25
C ARG A 612 3.70 -9.35 -44.56
N GLN A 613 2.56 -10.01 -44.82
CA GLN A 613 1.81 -9.83 -46.02
C GLN A 613 1.10 -8.47 -46.09
N GLY A 614 0.78 -7.90 -44.96
CA GLY A 614 0.31 -6.53 -44.86
C GLY A 614 1.39 -5.44 -44.94
N ALA A 615 2.67 -5.85 -45.11
CA ALA A 615 3.85 -4.94 -45.07
C ALA A 615 3.90 -4.06 -43.81
N VAL A 616 3.55 -4.64 -42.65
CA VAL A 616 3.53 -3.97 -41.36
C VAL A 616 4.59 -4.59 -40.42
N ASP A 617 5.58 -3.81 -40.01
CA ASP A 617 6.66 -4.27 -39.14
C ASP A 617 6.23 -4.28 -37.67
N ARG A 618 5.36 -3.32 -37.27
CA ARG A 618 4.83 -3.19 -35.94
C ARG A 618 3.40 -2.65 -35.94
N ILE A 619 2.62 -3.09 -34.97
CA ILE A 619 1.30 -2.55 -34.65
C ILE A 619 1.42 -1.84 -33.31
N GLU A 620 1.11 -0.55 -33.28
CA GLU A 620 1.13 0.27 -32.07
C GLU A 620 -0.29 0.77 -31.79
N LYS A 621 -0.81 0.46 -30.60
CA LYS A 621 -2.12 0.92 -30.13
C LYS A 621 -1.98 1.44 -28.72
N GLU A 622 -2.71 2.52 -28.43
CA GLU A 622 -2.86 3.08 -27.10
C GLU A 622 -4.34 3.32 -26.84
N LYS A 623 -4.80 2.95 -25.65
CA LYS A 623 -6.19 3.18 -25.25
C LYS A 623 -6.29 3.42 -23.76
N THR A 624 -7.11 4.43 -23.43
CA THR A 624 -7.56 4.65 -22.06
C THR A 624 -8.79 3.78 -21.81
N ASN A 625 -8.80 3.02 -20.71
CA ASN A 625 -10.00 2.35 -20.28
C ASN A 625 -11.04 3.40 -19.87
N SER A 626 -12.29 3.21 -20.24
CA SER A 626 -13.42 3.98 -19.75
C SER A 626 -14.27 3.08 -18.86
N PHE A 627 -14.65 3.58 -17.70
CA PHE A 627 -15.66 2.96 -16.86
C PHE A 627 -16.94 3.79 -16.97
N ALA A 628 -18.07 3.13 -17.19
CA ALA A 628 -19.31 3.74 -16.81
C ALA A 628 -19.34 3.76 -15.27
N GLU A 629 -19.37 4.92 -14.66
CA GLU A 629 -19.66 5.02 -13.23
C GLU A 629 -21.09 4.53 -13.01
N ASP A 630 -21.20 3.25 -12.66
CA ASP A 630 -22.46 2.68 -12.21
C ASP A 630 -22.66 3.04 -10.74
N SER A 631 -23.35 4.14 -10.49
CA SER A 631 -23.74 4.56 -9.14
C SER A 631 -24.93 3.76 -8.57
N SER A 632 -25.48 2.79 -9.32
CA SER A 632 -26.60 1.97 -8.87
C SER A 632 -26.18 0.74 -8.04
N HIS A 633 -24.89 0.46 -7.97
CA HIS A 633 -24.36 -0.70 -7.23
C HIS A 633 -23.12 -0.32 -6.43
N ALA A 634 -23.06 -0.79 -5.18
CA ALA A 634 -21.87 -0.72 -4.34
C ALA A 634 -20.84 -1.77 -4.80
N ARG A 635 -19.57 -1.42 -4.77
CA ARG A 635 -18.44 -2.24 -5.22
C ARG A 635 -17.44 -2.40 -4.09
N ASN A 636 -17.42 -3.56 -3.45
CA ASN A 636 -16.58 -3.82 -2.30
C ASN A 636 -15.94 -5.22 -2.35
N THR A 637 -14.82 -5.37 -1.67
CA THR A 637 -14.22 -6.63 -1.26
C THR A 637 -14.58 -6.91 0.19
N HIS A 638 -14.70 -8.18 0.56
CA HIS A 638 -15.05 -8.60 1.91
C HIS A 638 -14.12 -9.72 2.37
N SER A 639 -13.92 -9.81 3.69
CA SER A 639 -13.16 -10.90 4.28
C SER A 639 -13.72 -11.32 5.63
N ALA A 640 -13.36 -12.54 6.05
CA ALA A 640 -13.54 -13.02 7.40
C ALA A 640 -12.19 -13.51 7.93
N VAL A 641 -11.77 -12.96 9.07
CA VAL A 641 -10.49 -13.27 9.71
C VAL A 641 -10.77 -14.01 11.01
N PHE A 642 -10.08 -15.15 11.19
CA PHE A 642 -10.11 -15.95 12.40
C PHE A 642 -8.72 -16.03 12.98
N ALA A 643 -8.55 -15.73 14.26
CA ALA A 643 -7.25 -15.71 14.94
C ALA A 643 -7.24 -16.59 16.19
N GLU A 644 -6.15 -17.31 16.39
CA GLU A 644 -5.82 -18.02 17.61
C GLU A 644 -4.64 -17.33 18.29
N VAL A 645 -4.79 -17.06 19.58
CA VAL A 645 -3.70 -16.59 20.42
C VAL A 645 -3.44 -17.57 21.55
N LYS A 646 -2.18 -17.63 21.98
CA LYS A 646 -1.78 -18.21 23.27
C LYS A 646 -1.25 -17.09 24.15
N VAL A 647 -1.75 -17.06 25.38
CA VAL A 647 -1.34 -16.08 26.37
C VAL A 647 -0.78 -16.82 27.58
N ASP A 648 0.50 -16.60 27.87
CA ASP A 648 1.12 -17.11 29.08
C ASP A 648 0.40 -16.49 30.29
N GLU A 649 -0.25 -17.33 31.11
CA GLU A 649 -1.06 -16.86 32.22
C GLU A 649 -0.26 -16.16 33.32
N GLN A 650 1.03 -16.47 33.46
CA GLN A 650 1.88 -15.94 34.54
C GLN A 650 2.50 -14.58 34.16
N ILE A 651 2.97 -14.43 32.94
CA ILE A 651 3.72 -13.26 32.52
C ILE A 651 2.99 -12.39 31.46
N GLY A 652 1.82 -12.83 30.99
CA GLY A 652 1.00 -12.06 30.05
C GLY A 652 1.52 -11.98 28.61
N VAL A 653 2.52 -12.75 28.23
CA VAL A 653 3.07 -12.75 26.86
C VAL A 653 2.06 -13.35 25.89
N ILE A 654 1.72 -12.59 24.86
CA ILE A 654 0.76 -12.96 23.82
C ILE A 654 1.51 -13.45 22.59
N ARG A 655 1.08 -14.59 22.02
CA ARG A 655 1.57 -15.12 20.74
C ARG A 655 0.39 -15.41 19.82
N VAL A 656 0.45 -14.90 18.60
CA VAL A 656 -0.50 -15.28 17.54
C VAL A 656 -0.01 -16.58 16.92
N THR A 657 -0.73 -17.67 17.13
CA THR A 657 -0.29 -19.02 16.71
C THR A 657 -0.88 -19.42 15.37
N ARG A 658 -2.04 -18.86 15.01
CA ARG A 658 -2.71 -19.21 13.77
C ARG A 658 -3.67 -18.11 13.33
N VAL A 659 -3.66 -17.79 12.03
CA VAL A 659 -4.64 -16.91 11.39
C VAL A 659 -5.20 -17.59 10.15
N VAL A 660 -6.51 -17.57 9.97
CA VAL A 660 -7.19 -17.92 8.72
C VAL A 660 -7.90 -16.69 8.18
N SER A 661 -7.55 -16.26 6.98
CA SER A 661 -8.18 -15.14 6.29
C SER A 661 -8.88 -15.65 5.03
N ALA A 662 -10.21 -15.62 5.01
CA ALA A 662 -11.03 -15.95 3.85
C ALA A 662 -11.47 -14.65 3.17
N VAL A 663 -11.12 -14.48 1.88
CA VAL A 663 -11.24 -13.21 1.16
C VAL A 663 -12.04 -13.40 -0.13
N ALA A 664 -13.07 -12.59 -0.33
CA ALA A 664 -13.87 -12.47 -1.54
C ALA A 664 -13.47 -11.18 -2.26
N ALA A 665 -12.68 -11.29 -3.33
CA ALA A 665 -12.11 -10.18 -4.07
C ALA A 665 -12.27 -10.32 -5.60
N GLY A 666 -13.38 -10.92 -6.03
CA GLY A 666 -13.62 -11.17 -7.44
C GLY A 666 -12.59 -12.14 -8.06
N ARG A 667 -12.29 -11.93 -9.33
CA ARG A 667 -11.31 -12.76 -10.04
C ARG A 667 -9.88 -12.45 -9.63
N ILE A 668 -9.14 -13.45 -9.18
CA ILE A 668 -7.73 -13.34 -8.83
C ILE A 668 -6.87 -13.52 -10.09
N LEU A 669 -6.08 -12.51 -10.45
CA LEU A 669 -5.23 -12.53 -11.64
C LEU A 669 -4.00 -13.42 -11.47
N ASN A 670 -3.37 -13.32 -10.29
CA ASN A 670 -2.18 -14.10 -9.93
C ASN A 670 -2.31 -14.55 -8.47
N THR A 671 -2.50 -15.86 -8.28
CA THR A 671 -2.75 -16.40 -6.94
C THR A 671 -1.52 -16.30 -6.03
N LYS A 672 -0.30 -16.32 -6.58
CA LYS A 672 0.95 -16.22 -5.81
C LYS A 672 1.17 -14.81 -5.24
N THR A 673 1.03 -13.77 -6.07
CA THR A 673 1.18 -12.38 -5.61
C THR A 673 0.01 -11.95 -4.74
N ALA A 674 -1.22 -12.39 -5.05
CA ALA A 674 -2.39 -12.14 -4.22
C ALA A 674 -2.24 -12.76 -2.82
N HIS A 675 -1.80 -14.02 -2.73
CA HIS A 675 -1.52 -14.69 -1.46
C HIS A 675 -0.48 -13.91 -0.64
N SER A 676 0.60 -13.45 -1.28
CA SER A 676 1.64 -12.63 -0.63
C SER A 676 1.08 -11.31 -0.07
N GLN A 677 0.14 -10.65 -0.79
CA GLN A 677 -0.49 -9.42 -0.32
C GLN A 677 -1.34 -9.65 0.94
N ILE A 678 -2.12 -10.71 0.99
CA ILE A 678 -2.93 -11.03 2.18
C ILE A 678 -2.02 -11.43 3.35
N MET A 679 -1.01 -12.28 3.14
CA MET A 679 -0.05 -12.64 4.20
C MET A 679 0.63 -11.41 4.79
N GLY A 680 1.20 -10.53 3.96
CA GLY A 680 1.84 -9.30 4.42
C GLY A 680 0.89 -8.36 5.16
N SER A 681 -0.40 -8.35 4.80
CA SER A 681 -1.43 -7.61 5.50
C SER A 681 -1.75 -8.19 6.89
N VAL A 682 -1.83 -9.52 6.99
CA VAL A 682 -2.05 -10.22 8.27
C VAL A 682 -0.88 -9.96 9.23
N VAL A 683 0.36 -10.06 8.73
CA VAL A 683 1.56 -9.72 9.52
C VAL A 683 1.48 -8.30 10.06
N TRP A 684 1.08 -7.35 9.21
CA TRP A 684 0.92 -5.97 9.67
C TRP A 684 -0.21 -5.82 10.69
N GLY A 685 -1.33 -6.50 10.50
CA GLY A 685 -2.41 -6.51 11.47
C GLY A 685 -2.02 -7.11 12.83
N ILE A 686 -1.07 -8.07 12.85
CA ILE A 686 -0.44 -8.57 14.08
C ILE A 686 0.38 -7.43 14.72
N GLY A 687 1.16 -6.69 13.92
CA GLY A 687 1.91 -5.51 14.36
C GLY A 687 1.01 -4.47 15.00
N MET A 688 -0.05 -4.06 14.29
CA MET A 688 -1.07 -3.13 14.80
C MET A 688 -1.69 -3.58 16.13
N ALA A 689 -1.99 -4.88 16.25
CA ALA A 689 -2.63 -5.41 17.45
C ALA A 689 -1.71 -5.46 18.68
N LEU A 690 -0.42 -5.80 18.50
CA LEU A 690 0.43 -6.22 19.59
C LEU A 690 1.76 -5.45 19.76
N HIS A 691 2.22 -4.69 18.76
CA HIS A 691 3.60 -4.21 18.74
C HIS A 691 3.75 -2.72 18.38
N GLU A 692 3.02 -2.26 17.35
CA GLU A 692 3.32 -1.00 16.69
C GLU A 692 2.64 0.18 17.40
N GLU A 693 3.46 1.14 17.83
CA GLU A 693 3.01 2.44 18.30
C GLU A 693 4.12 3.48 18.12
N THR A 694 3.74 4.72 17.86
CA THR A 694 4.66 5.85 17.89
C THR A 694 4.59 6.53 19.27
N VAL A 695 5.71 6.52 19.97
CA VAL A 695 5.82 7.09 21.33
C VAL A 695 6.21 8.57 21.24
N PHE A 696 5.31 9.45 21.65
CA PHE A 696 5.57 10.89 21.73
C PHE A 696 6.02 11.30 23.13
N ASP A 697 7.10 12.08 23.21
CA ASP A 697 7.36 12.93 24.36
C ASP A 697 6.55 14.24 24.21
N HIS A 698 5.40 14.31 24.84
CA HIS A 698 4.52 15.48 24.77
C HIS A 698 5.08 16.74 25.45
N LYS A 699 6.16 16.64 26.25
CA LYS A 699 6.84 17.79 26.83
C LYS A 699 7.83 18.42 25.86
N LEU A 700 8.49 17.59 25.06
CA LEU A 700 9.43 18.00 24.03
C LEU A 700 8.78 18.14 22.64
N GLY A 701 7.58 17.56 22.45
CA GLY A 701 6.82 17.57 21.20
C GLY A 701 7.48 16.78 20.08
N ARG A 702 8.15 15.67 20.41
CA ARG A 702 8.89 14.86 19.44
C ARG A 702 8.67 13.35 19.62
N ILE A 703 8.91 12.61 18.56
CA ILE A 703 8.86 11.14 18.56
C ILE A 703 10.13 10.60 19.22
N MET A 704 9.98 9.63 20.12
CA MET A 704 11.07 9.05 20.89
C MET A 704 11.63 7.78 20.27
N ASN A 705 10.79 6.98 19.60
CA ASN A 705 11.16 5.68 19.02
C ASN A 705 11.25 5.71 17.49
N ALA A 706 11.81 6.77 16.93
CA ALA A 706 11.90 6.98 15.47
C ALA A 706 12.99 6.11 14.80
N ASN A 707 12.96 4.80 15.05
CA ASN A 707 13.88 3.82 14.45
C ASN A 707 13.31 2.40 14.56
N ILE A 708 13.81 1.46 13.73
CA ILE A 708 13.31 0.06 13.69
C ILE A 708 13.69 -0.75 14.94
N ALA A 709 14.67 -0.31 15.75
CA ALA A 709 15.04 -1.00 16.97
C ALA A 709 14.06 -0.76 18.13
N GLU A 710 13.35 0.36 18.10
CA GLU A 710 12.43 0.77 19.18
C GLU A 710 10.97 0.88 18.71
N TYR A 711 10.73 1.13 17.41
CA TYR A 711 9.42 0.95 16.80
C TYR A 711 9.29 -0.52 16.37
N HIS A 712 8.64 -1.31 17.20
CA HIS A 712 8.60 -2.75 17.01
C HIS A 712 7.63 -3.13 15.89
N VAL A 713 8.13 -3.89 14.93
CA VAL A 713 7.32 -4.57 13.90
C VAL A 713 7.43 -6.08 14.09
N PRO A 714 6.42 -6.88 13.69
CA PRO A 714 6.52 -8.33 13.78
C PRO A 714 7.74 -8.85 13.04
N VAL A 715 8.48 -9.74 13.69
CA VAL A 715 9.58 -10.48 13.08
C VAL A 715 9.13 -11.90 12.73
N ASN A 716 9.97 -12.64 12.02
CA ASN A 716 9.60 -13.98 11.55
C ASN A 716 9.20 -14.96 12.69
N ALA A 717 9.71 -14.74 13.91
CA ALA A 717 9.35 -15.55 15.09
C ALA A 717 7.92 -15.28 15.59
N ASP A 718 7.35 -14.11 15.31
CA ASP A 718 6.00 -13.74 15.74
C ASP A 718 4.91 -14.27 14.78
N VAL A 719 5.33 -14.72 13.59
CA VAL A 719 4.44 -15.20 12.52
C VAL A 719 4.55 -16.69 12.37
N GLN A 720 3.53 -17.44 12.82
CA GLN A 720 3.57 -18.90 12.81
C GLN A 720 2.78 -19.49 11.63
N ASP A 721 1.46 -19.51 11.68
CA ASP A 721 0.62 -20.10 10.65
C ASP A 721 -0.40 -19.09 10.11
N ILE A 722 -0.30 -18.78 8.82
CA ILE A 722 -1.26 -17.92 8.11
C ILE A 722 -1.81 -18.70 6.92
N LYS A 723 -3.10 -19.00 6.97
CA LYS A 723 -3.84 -19.63 5.88
C LYS A 723 -4.71 -18.60 5.18
N VAL A 724 -4.51 -18.45 3.87
CA VAL A 724 -5.33 -17.58 2.99
C VAL A 724 -6.26 -18.44 2.16
N ILE A 725 -7.53 -18.05 2.09
CA ILE A 725 -8.56 -18.68 1.26
C ILE A 725 -9.13 -17.60 0.34
N PHE A 726 -9.02 -17.79 -0.97
CA PHE A 726 -9.75 -16.98 -1.93
C PHE A 726 -11.11 -17.62 -2.18
N VAL A 727 -12.14 -16.92 -1.76
CA VAL A 727 -13.53 -17.33 -2.00
C VAL A 727 -13.88 -17.05 -3.44
N ASP A 728 -14.45 -18.03 -4.13
CA ASP A 728 -14.92 -17.86 -5.52
C ASP A 728 -16.08 -16.85 -5.55
N GLU A 729 -15.86 -15.73 -6.21
CA GLU A 729 -16.80 -14.62 -6.30
C GLU A 729 -16.80 -14.07 -7.74
N PRO A 730 -17.46 -14.72 -8.71
CA PRO A 730 -17.56 -14.18 -10.05
C PRO A 730 -18.39 -12.89 -10.03
N ASP A 731 -17.81 -11.80 -10.50
CA ASP A 731 -18.46 -10.47 -10.56
C ASP A 731 -18.26 -9.82 -11.93
N ALA A 732 -19.16 -10.12 -12.86
CA ALA A 732 -19.12 -9.54 -14.21
C ALA A 732 -19.61 -8.07 -14.24
N MET A 733 -20.21 -7.56 -13.14
CA MET A 733 -20.75 -6.20 -13.06
C MET A 733 -19.68 -5.21 -12.62
N VAL A 734 -18.71 -5.63 -11.78
CA VAL A 734 -17.68 -4.74 -11.25
C VAL A 734 -16.78 -4.17 -12.37
N ASN A 735 -16.39 -5.00 -13.32
CA ASN A 735 -15.67 -4.66 -14.56
C ASN A 735 -15.57 -5.87 -15.50
N PRO A 736 -15.16 -5.68 -16.78
CA PRO A 736 -15.11 -6.77 -17.76
C PRO A 736 -14.22 -7.95 -17.39
N LEU A 737 -13.24 -7.77 -16.50
CA LEU A 737 -12.35 -8.84 -16.03
C LEU A 737 -12.80 -9.44 -14.68
N GLY A 738 -13.81 -8.86 -14.02
CA GLY A 738 -14.31 -9.33 -12.73
C GLY A 738 -13.36 -9.12 -11.55
N ILE A 739 -12.45 -8.14 -11.62
CA ILE A 739 -11.37 -7.91 -10.66
C ILE A 739 -11.83 -6.91 -9.61
N LYS A 740 -11.55 -7.20 -8.33
CA LYS A 740 -11.71 -6.27 -7.21
C LYS A 740 -10.38 -5.97 -6.54
N GLY A 741 -10.33 -4.90 -5.75
CA GLY A 741 -9.14 -4.52 -4.97
C GLY A 741 -8.81 -5.56 -3.89
N LEU A 742 -7.52 -5.90 -3.73
CA LEU A 742 -7.08 -6.94 -2.80
C LEU A 742 -5.94 -6.49 -1.88
N GLY A 743 -5.18 -5.47 -2.28
CA GLY A 743 -3.95 -5.07 -1.57
C GLY A 743 -4.17 -4.59 -0.13
N GLU A 744 -5.35 -4.07 0.20
CA GLU A 744 -5.65 -3.42 1.47
C GLU A 744 -6.60 -4.23 2.35
N ILE A 745 -7.55 -4.96 1.77
CA ILE A 745 -8.55 -5.74 2.52
C ILE A 745 -7.91 -6.68 3.57
N GLY A 746 -6.73 -7.20 3.30
CA GLY A 746 -6.09 -8.21 4.14
C GLY A 746 -5.70 -7.74 5.55
N ILE A 747 -5.55 -6.42 5.80
CA ILE A 747 -5.28 -5.88 7.14
C ILE A 747 -6.58 -5.65 7.93
N VAL A 748 -7.68 -5.41 7.21
CA VAL A 748 -8.96 -5.03 7.83
C VAL A 748 -9.55 -6.20 8.61
N GLY A 749 -9.82 -5.98 9.89
CA GLY A 749 -10.33 -6.99 10.81
C GLY A 749 -9.27 -7.80 11.56
N VAL A 750 -8.00 -7.81 11.12
CA VAL A 750 -6.96 -8.65 11.77
C VAL A 750 -6.74 -8.23 13.22
N ALA A 751 -6.54 -6.94 13.49
CA ALA A 751 -6.32 -6.45 14.86
C ALA A 751 -7.52 -6.73 15.76
N ALA A 752 -8.76 -6.59 15.26
CA ALA A 752 -9.97 -6.92 16.01
C ALA A 752 -10.07 -8.43 16.29
N ALA A 753 -9.77 -9.29 15.31
CA ALA A 753 -9.78 -10.74 15.52
C ALA A 753 -8.81 -11.17 16.62
N ILE A 754 -7.61 -10.55 16.65
CA ILE A 754 -6.60 -10.79 17.69
C ILE A 754 -7.07 -10.25 19.04
N ALA A 755 -7.61 -9.02 19.11
CA ALA A 755 -8.15 -8.45 20.36
C ALA A 755 -9.28 -9.31 20.95
N ASN A 756 -10.19 -9.81 20.11
CA ASN A 756 -11.26 -10.72 20.47
C ASN A 756 -10.72 -12.08 20.95
N ALA A 757 -9.65 -12.58 20.32
CA ALA A 757 -8.97 -13.80 20.75
C ALA A 757 -8.28 -13.61 22.13
N VAL A 758 -7.62 -12.47 22.35
CA VAL A 758 -7.01 -12.13 23.64
C VAL A 758 -8.06 -12.07 24.76
N TYR A 759 -9.19 -11.42 24.50
CA TYR A 759 -10.32 -11.46 25.46
C TYR A 759 -10.79 -12.88 25.74
N HIS A 760 -10.97 -13.69 24.72
CA HIS A 760 -11.43 -15.07 24.89
C HIS A 760 -10.40 -15.91 25.67
N ALA A 761 -9.09 -15.66 25.50
CA ALA A 761 -8.05 -16.30 26.29
C ALA A 761 -8.07 -15.85 27.75
N THR A 762 -8.16 -14.54 28.00
CA THR A 762 -7.86 -13.95 29.31
C THR A 762 -9.07 -13.52 30.13
N GLY A 763 -10.20 -13.23 29.49
CA GLY A 763 -11.35 -12.56 30.09
C GLY A 763 -11.18 -11.04 30.21
N THR A 764 -10.06 -10.49 29.78
CA THR A 764 -9.72 -9.06 29.88
C THR A 764 -9.91 -8.37 28.54
N ARG A 765 -10.73 -7.30 28.49
CA ARG A 765 -10.87 -6.44 27.31
C ARG A 765 -9.84 -5.31 27.35
N VAL A 766 -8.91 -5.34 26.39
CA VAL A 766 -7.99 -4.23 26.13
C VAL A 766 -8.48 -3.54 24.86
N ARG A 767 -8.83 -2.26 24.96
CA ARG A 767 -9.39 -1.45 23.86
C ARG A 767 -8.38 -0.47 23.28
N ASP A 768 -7.25 -0.30 23.96
CA ASP A 768 -6.16 0.58 23.54
C ASP A 768 -5.04 -0.25 22.91
N LEU A 769 -4.83 -0.09 21.60
CA LEU A 769 -3.72 -0.74 20.91
C LEU A 769 -2.37 -0.04 21.22
N PRO A 770 -1.25 -0.77 21.07
CA PRO A 770 -1.14 -2.23 20.97
C PRO A 770 -1.51 -2.91 22.29
N ILE A 771 -1.94 -4.17 22.23
CA ILE A 771 -2.27 -4.96 23.42
C ILE A 771 -0.98 -5.50 24.02
N THR A 772 -0.41 -4.74 24.95
CA THR A 772 0.83 -5.11 25.64
C THR A 772 0.55 -5.89 26.92
N LEU A 773 1.55 -6.65 27.38
CA LEU A 773 1.42 -7.51 28.58
C LEU A 773 1.04 -6.73 29.84
N ASP A 774 1.53 -5.49 30.01
CA ASP A 774 1.19 -4.64 31.17
C ASP A 774 -0.28 -4.24 31.18
N LYS A 775 -0.93 -4.09 30.02
CA LYS A 775 -2.36 -3.79 29.92
C LYS A 775 -3.22 -4.98 30.38
N LEU A 776 -2.75 -6.21 30.19
CA LEU A 776 -3.41 -7.42 30.71
C LEU A 776 -3.32 -7.50 32.24
N HIS A 777 -2.19 -7.07 32.82
CA HIS A 777 -1.98 -7.10 34.29
C HIS A 777 -2.66 -5.94 35.03
N ARG A 778 -2.82 -4.77 34.42
CA ARG A 778 -3.50 -3.61 35.04
C ARG A 778 -5.01 -3.78 35.12
N ALA A 779 -5.61 -4.59 34.27
CA ALA A 779 -7.05 -4.83 34.21
C ALA A 779 -7.50 -6.03 35.05
N ALA A 780 -6.58 -6.80 35.61
CA ALA A 780 -6.82 -7.89 36.58
C ALA A 780 -6.74 -7.31 38.00
#